data_eb9fd163a1c6aee41c67535027186e87
#
_entry.id   eb9fd163a1c6aee41c67535027186e87
#
_cell.length_a   1.000
_cell.length_b   1.000
_cell.length_c   1.000
_cell.angle_alpha   90.00
_cell.angle_beta   90.00
_cell.angle_gamma   90.00
#
_symmetry.space_group_name_H-M   'P 1'
#
loop_
_entity.id
_entity.type
_entity.pdbx_description
1 polymer ?
#
loop_
_entity_poly.entity_id
_entity_poly.type
_entity_poly.pdbx_seq_one_letter_code
_entity_poly.pdbx_strand_id
1 'polypeptide(L)'
;MIAISVSAQTGRIGGKIIDKKTGEELIGVSVQIEGTSIGAATDFEGKFLINNVSAGTYNIVVSYISYKKKVLSGIEVKAKETAILNISLEEATKELNEIVIRGEVKKESANAVLIQQRNSVSVASGVSADLIKKTPDRTTADVIKRVSGASIQDNKFAVVRGLGDRYNMAFINGAPLASSESDRKAFSLDLIPAAVLDNMMIVKTATPDMPADFAGGFIQITTKDIPDEDQYTVGLSMGAHSLTTFKEGFSSQNASSTDWLGYDSKRGIPSGVMKTEEGRNATNSQLIDQTKLFDNNFKPTQESSIAPNVSFNMSGSKRFKSEHNEFGVLGAIAYSNNYRYTPFVVNEPPLSDEQRSMDFKTADYKTYNYSNYRRSVNLGGVLNLSMKLGKNNKFSFKNLYTQNGEDQTIKRDGIQYVNHAAPFVDQENKVFNDYLYQYQQSKMYTGQFTGEHFITASKIKVKYTLGYTAISRSLPDFKRLIYQADKQIGDTVYPRSIVQLNPDANAFTPNQTGRFSSQLQETSPSAKYEVSVPVKMFKKSEVKFGGFHQVRTRTFNARNFLFTYDNNNLDPSRYNVAGLQGPDSVFGASNIDSSLFFQRETTQGSDSYTASSRINAGFVMFDNKITNRFRMIWGARIEQFNQRVSSEAIGKKVDINKTVTDVLPSLNIIYELTENQNLRFSYSRTLSRPEFREFAPLAFYEVNYNSIIIGNDTLVRALIDNIDFKWEFFPSAAQTISINPFYKRFTNPVEMIVVPNPSFRNFSYQNASSAENIGVEIETRLLLIGLDKLAGTNIFKDMTLYGNLALINSQVNLTNSGAGLSKR
;
A
#
# COMPACT_ATOMS: atom_id res chain seq x y z
N MET A 1 -61.16 -4.76 32.82
CA MET A 1 -59.84 -4.99 33.42
C MET A 1 -58.96 -3.80 33.10
N ILE A 2 -58.71 -2.94 34.05
CA ILE A 2 -57.77 -1.80 33.92
C ILE A 2 -56.38 -2.33 34.14
N ALA A 3 -55.57 -2.39 33.08
CA ALA A 3 -54.15 -2.73 33.21
C ALA A 3 -53.40 -1.52 33.78
N ILE A 4 -53.01 -1.59 35.04
CA ILE A 4 -52.12 -0.59 35.66
C ILE A 4 -50.69 -0.85 35.14
N SER A 5 -50.22 0.00 34.24
CA SER A 5 -48.85 0.04 33.81
C SER A 5 -47.98 0.56 34.99
N VAL A 6 -47.28 -0.32 35.67
CA VAL A 6 -46.25 0.04 36.64
C VAL A 6 -45.08 0.57 35.87
N SER A 7 -44.97 1.90 35.78
CA SER A 7 -43.77 2.55 35.25
C SER A 7 -42.62 2.31 36.26
N ALA A 8 -41.65 1.49 35.87
CA ALA A 8 -40.44 1.29 36.66
C ALA A 8 -39.71 2.64 36.83
N GLN A 9 -39.65 3.12 38.10
CA GLN A 9 -38.94 4.36 38.41
C GLN A 9 -37.43 4.10 38.29
N THR A 10 -36.81 4.62 37.24
CA THR A 10 -35.36 4.48 36.98
C THR A 10 -34.61 5.73 37.40
N GLY A 11 -33.38 5.54 37.91
CA GLY A 11 -32.38 6.58 38.14
C GLY A 11 -31.20 6.44 37.19
N ARG A 12 -30.10 7.09 37.50
CA ARG A 12 -28.87 7.09 36.71
C ARG A 12 -27.66 6.96 37.62
N ILE A 13 -26.55 6.42 37.07
CA ILE A 13 -25.23 6.43 37.70
C ILE A 13 -24.30 7.16 36.79
N GLY A 14 -23.64 8.22 37.26
CA GLY A 14 -22.72 9.00 36.48
C GLY A 14 -21.53 9.46 37.33
N GLY A 15 -20.50 9.98 36.71
CA GLY A 15 -19.34 10.50 37.40
C GLY A 15 -18.14 10.67 36.52
N LYS A 16 -16.97 10.77 37.15
CA LYS A 16 -15.69 11.00 36.46
C LYS A 16 -14.63 10.03 36.96
N ILE A 17 -13.80 9.54 36.03
CA ILE A 17 -12.71 8.62 36.35
C ILE A 17 -11.38 9.23 35.92
N ILE A 18 -10.43 9.26 36.85
CA ILE A 18 -9.12 9.84 36.68
C ILE A 18 -8.03 8.83 37.08
N ASP A 19 -6.83 9.04 36.56
CA ASP A 19 -5.62 8.39 37.05
C ASP A 19 -5.25 8.95 38.45
N LYS A 20 -4.99 8.07 39.40
CA LYS A 20 -4.69 8.47 40.76
C LYS A 20 -3.35 9.21 40.90
N LYS A 21 -2.38 8.91 40.04
CA LYS A 21 -1.02 9.42 40.10
C LYS A 21 -0.85 10.73 39.31
N THR A 22 -1.44 10.78 38.11
CA THR A 22 -1.29 11.94 37.21
C THR A 22 -2.43 12.94 37.30
N GLY A 23 -3.61 12.50 37.80
CA GLY A 23 -4.84 13.30 37.82
C GLY A 23 -5.50 13.42 36.45
N GLU A 24 -5.00 12.72 35.43
CA GLU A 24 -5.53 12.74 34.08
C GLU A 24 -6.86 11.97 33.98
N GLU A 25 -7.76 12.45 33.13
CA GLU A 25 -9.01 11.78 32.82
C GLU A 25 -8.78 10.49 32.06
N LEU A 26 -9.36 9.41 32.51
CA LEU A 26 -9.24 8.11 31.88
C LEU A 26 -10.39 7.85 30.91
N ILE A 27 -10.07 7.84 29.62
CA ILE A 27 -11.02 7.67 28.51
C ILE A 27 -11.22 6.19 28.22
N GLY A 28 -12.49 5.77 28.02
CA GLY A 28 -12.78 4.37 27.64
C GLY A 28 -12.70 3.38 28.81
N VAL A 29 -12.73 3.85 30.06
CA VAL A 29 -12.84 3.02 31.25
C VAL A 29 -14.20 2.35 31.27
N SER A 30 -14.26 1.04 31.38
CA SER A 30 -15.51 0.30 31.53
C SER A 30 -16.05 0.40 32.95
N VAL A 31 -17.25 0.93 33.07
CA VAL A 31 -18.02 1.03 34.31
C VAL A 31 -19.28 0.17 34.18
N GLN A 32 -19.44 -0.85 35.00
CA GLN A 32 -20.50 -1.83 34.84
C GLN A 32 -21.13 -2.18 36.18
N ILE A 33 -22.44 -2.37 36.19
CA ILE A 33 -23.15 -2.91 37.37
C ILE A 33 -22.81 -4.40 37.50
N GLU A 34 -22.30 -4.79 38.66
CA GLU A 34 -21.82 -6.15 38.92
C GLU A 34 -22.93 -7.19 38.67
N GLY A 35 -22.58 -8.24 37.89
CA GLY A 35 -23.53 -9.30 37.57
C GLY A 35 -24.52 -8.99 36.45
N THR A 36 -24.46 -7.79 35.84
CA THR A 36 -25.34 -7.37 34.73
C THR A 36 -24.56 -6.99 33.48
N SER A 37 -25.26 -6.82 32.36
CA SER A 37 -24.69 -6.23 31.16
C SER A 37 -24.86 -4.70 31.07
N ILE A 38 -25.40 -4.07 32.11
CA ILE A 38 -25.69 -2.64 32.18
C ILE A 38 -24.40 -1.89 32.56
N GLY A 39 -23.93 -1.00 31.71
CA GLY A 39 -22.71 -0.25 31.96
C GLY A 39 -22.51 0.89 30.96
N ALA A 40 -21.45 1.67 31.15
CA ALA A 40 -21.00 2.72 30.22
C ALA A 40 -19.48 2.78 30.18
N ALA A 41 -18.93 3.32 29.09
CA ALA A 41 -17.52 3.67 29.02
C ALA A 41 -17.37 5.18 29.29
N THR A 42 -16.23 5.59 29.86
CA THR A 42 -15.92 7.02 30.02
C THR A 42 -15.66 7.70 28.69
N ASP A 43 -16.14 8.92 28.55
CA ASP A 43 -15.91 9.80 27.42
C ASP A 43 -14.51 10.48 27.45
N PHE A 44 -14.30 11.45 26.59
CA PHE A 44 -13.02 12.19 26.46
C PHE A 44 -12.67 13.04 27.69
N GLU A 45 -13.64 13.34 28.54
CA GLU A 45 -13.48 14.07 29.78
C GLU A 45 -13.39 13.12 31.00
N GLY A 46 -13.25 11.81 30.73
CA GLY A 46 -13.30 10.79 31.78
C GLY A 46 -14.66 10.61 32.42
N LYS A 47 -15.73 11.23 31.88
CA LYS A 47 -17.10 11.14 32.39
C LYS A 47 -17.83 9.93 31.86
N PHE A 48 -18.69 9.32 32.68
CA PHE A 48 -19.58 8.25 32.26
C PHE A 48 -21.00 8.51 32.77
N LEU A 49 -21.96 7.93 32.05
CA LEU A 49 -23.38 7.97 32.45
C LEU A 49 -24.08 6.66 32.08
N ILE A 50 -24.57 5.95 33.10
CA ILE A 50 -25.40 4.76 32.94
C ILE A 50 -26.85 5.19 33.17
N ASN A 51 -27.67 5.12 32.12
CA ASN A 51 -29.08 5.49 32.13
C ASN A 51 -29.96 4.29 32.44
N ASN A 52 -31.19 4.58 32.81
CA ASN A 52 -32.27 3.60 33.02
C ASN A 52 -31.94 2.49 34.04
N VAL A 53 -31.25 2.85 35.12
CA VAL A 53 -30.99 1.93 36.23
C VAL A 53 -32.18 1.94 37.18
N SER A 54 -32.75 0.76 37.50
CA SER A 54 -33.85 0.64 38.48
C SER A 54 -33.41 1.14 39.85
N ALA A 55 -34.29 1.73 40.63
CA ALA A 55 -33.96 2.13 42.00
C ALA A 55 -33.55 0.90 42.83
N GLY A 56 -32.44 1.00 43.56
CA GLY A 56 -31.86 -0.10 44.32
C GLY A 56 -30.39 0.13 44.69
N THR A 57 -29.80 -0.82 45.39
CA THR A 57 -28.38 -0.77 45.79
C THR A 57 -27.55 -1.70 44.91
N TYR A 58 -26.47 -1.19 44.35
CA TYR A 58 -25.66 -1.89 43.37
C TYR A 58 -24.17 -1.87 43.71
N ASN A 59 -23.45 -2.89 43.25
CA ASN A 59 -22.00 -2.87 43.20
C ASN A 59 -21.57 -2.43 41.78
N ILE A 60 -20.63 -1.51 41.68
CA ILE A 60 -20.10 -0.97 40.44
C ILE A 60 -18.69 -1.49 40.22
N VAL A 61 -18.48 -2.16 39.10
CA VAL A 61 -17.17 -2.68 38.69
C VAL A 61 -16.58 -1.71 37.73
N VAL A 62 -15.40 -1.19 38.06
CA VAL A 62 -14.62 -0.31 37.18
C VAL A 62 -13.36 -1.04 36.74
N SER A 63 -13.19 -1.17 35.45
CA SER A 63 -12.05 -1.86 34.87
C SER A 63 -11.46 -1.05 33.72
N TYR A 64 -10.13 -0.94 33.71
CA TYR A 64 -9.38 -0.30 32.66
C TYR A 64 -8.06 -1.05 32.44
N ILE A 65 -7.57 -1.03 31.20
CA ILE A 65 -6.34 -1.73 30.83
C ILE A 65 -5.17 -1.04 31.52
N SER A 66 -4.27 -1.84 32.09
CA SER A 66 -3.11 -1.39 32.87
C SER A 66 -3.45 -0.76 34.22
N TYR A 67 -4.73 -0.83 34.68
CA TYR A 67 -5.17 -0.36 35.98
C TYR A 67 -5.73 -1.49 36.85
N LYS A 68 -5.61 -1.34 38.17
CA LYS A 68 -6.22 -2.28 39.10
C LYS A 68 -7.75 -2.18 39.00
N LYS A 69 -8.40 -3.32 38.79
CA LYS A 69 -9.86 -3.41 38.83
C LYS A 69 -10.37 -2.91 40.20
N LYS A 70 -11.31 -1.98 40.18
CA LYS A 70 -11.92 -1.41 41.38
C LYS A 70 -13.40 -1.78 41.46
N VAL A 71 -13.83 -2.25 42.61
CA VAL A 71 -15.25 -2.54 42.90
C VAL A 71 -15.71 -1.56 43.94
N LEU A 72 -16.77 -0.84 43.66
CA LEU A 72 -17.47 0.06 44.58
C LEU A 72 -18.76 -0.62 44.99
N SER A 73 -18.89 -0.95 46.26
CA SER A 73 -20.06 -1.66 46.78
C SER A 73 -21.04 -0.69 47.45
N GLY A 74 -22.33 -1.04 47.43
CA GLY A 74 -23.34 -0.31 48.16
C GLY A 74 -23.79 1.01 47.56
N ILE A 75 -23.70 1.18 46.23
CA ILE A 75 -24.13 2.40 45.54
C ILE A 75 -25.67 2.40 45.46
N GLU A 76 -26.28 3.34 46.16
CA GLU A 76 -27.74 3.53 46.16
C GLU A 76 -28.15 4.40 44.95
N VAL A 77 -29.05 3.85 44.13
CA VAL A 77 -29.67 4.57 42.99
C VAL A 77 -31.12 4.88 43.35
N LYS A 78 -31.46 6.17 43.43
CA LYS A 78 -32.83 6.64 43.65
C LYS A 78 -33.52 7.00 42.35
N ALA A 79 -34.81 6.83 42.30
CA ALA A 79 -35.63 7.17 41.14
C ALA A 79 -35.49 8.67 40.75
N LYS A 80 -35.28 8.89 39.45
CA LYS A 80 -35.08 10.24 38.84
C LYS A 80 -33.82 11.01 39.30
N GLU A 81 -32.97 10.40 40.14
CA GLU A 81 -31.71 11.01 40.59
C GLU A 81 -30.52 10.38 39.87
N THR A 82 -29.39 11.07 39.90
CA THR A 82 -28.09 10.54 39.39
C THR A 82 -27.15 10.33 40.54
N ALA A 83 -26.76 9.07 40.79
CA ALA A 83 -25.69 8.77 41.76
C ALA A 83 -24.34 9.16 41.14
N ILE A 84 -23.66 10.14 41.74
CA ILE A 84 -22.39 10.67 41.23
C ILE A 84 -21.21 9.94 41.87
N LEU A 85 -20.34 9.33 41.02
CA LEU A 85 -19.18 8.55 41.45
C LEU A 85 -17.90 9.14 40.81
N ASN A 86 -17.09 9.83 41.62
CA ASN A 86 -15.77 10.26 41.22
C ASN A 86 -14.73 9.22 41.63
N ILE A 87 -14.08 8.60 40.67
CA ILE A 87 -13.27 7.41 40.88
C ILE A 87 -11.84 7.69 40.41
N SER A 88 -10.87 7.40 41.28
CA SER A 88 -9.46 7.35 40.87
C SER A 88 -9.00 5.90 40.73
N LEU A 89 -8.37 5.56 39.61
CA LEU A 89 -7.79 4.25 39.37
C LEU A 89 -6.27 4.30 39.59
N GLU A 90 -5.72 3.22 40.12
CA GLU A 90 -4.27 3.01 40.25
C GLU A 90 -3.77 2.13 39.11
N GLU A 91 -2.66 2.52 38.50
CA GLU A 91 -1.97 1.63 37.54
C GLU A 91 -1.62 0.29 38.23
N ALA A 92 -1.81 -0.81 37.49
CA ALA A 92 -1.46 -2.13 37.97
C ALA A 92 0.06 -2.32 37.84
N THR A 93 0.78 -2.21 38.92
CA THR A 93 2.22 -2.36 39.03
C THR A 93 2.70 -3.81 38.98
N LYS A 94 1.81 -4.78 38.97
CA LYS A 94 2.14 -6.21 38.94
C LYS A 94 1.06 -7.06 38.28
N GLU A 95 1.55 -7.96 37.41
CA GLU A 95 0.90 -9.14 36.85
C GLU A 95 -0.42 -8.88 36.10
N LEU A 96 -0.26 -8.75 34.78
CA LEU A 96 -1.28 -9.23 33.85
C LEU A 96 -1.41 -10.75 34.08
N ASN A 97 -2.12 -11.15 35.15
CA ASN A 97 -2.65 -12.48 35.24
C ASN A 97 -3.50 -12.70 34.00
N GLU A 98 -3.06 -13.67 33.20
CA GLU A 98 -3.86 -14.38 32.23
C GLU A 98 -5.09 -13.61 31.75
N ILE A 99 -4.98 -12.88 30.66
CA ILE A 99 -6.15 -12.45 29.89
C ILE A 99 -6.73 -13.74 29.27
N VAL A 100 -7.49 -14.47 30.06
CA VAL A 100 -8.61 -15.25 29.53
C VAL A 100 -9.38 -14.23 28.71
N ILE A 101 -9.74 -14.56 27.46
CA ILE A 101 -10.54 -13.73 26.54
C ILE A 101 -11.85 -13.31 27.22
N ARG A 102 -11.78 -12.37 28.14
CA ARG A 102 -12.90 -11.75 28.87
C ARG A 102 -12.87 -10.27 28.56
N GLY A 103 -13.66 -9.88 27.58
CA GLY A 103 -13.79 -8.52 27.07
C GLY A 103 -12.85 -8.28 25.91
N GLU A 104 -13.40 -8.10 24.72
CA GLU A 104 -12.65 -7.58 23.59
C GLU A 104 -12.24 -6.16 23.94
N VAL A 105 -10.94 -5.95 24.12
CA VAL A 105 -10.36 -4.60 24.21
C VAL A 105 -10.78 -3.87 22.95
N LYS A 106 -11.37 -2.68 23.06
CA LYS A 106 -11.65 -1.81 21.91
C LYS A 106 -10.33 -1.56 21.19
N LYS A 107 -10.05 -2.36 20.16
CA LYS A 107 -8.81 -2.27 19.35
C LYS A 107 -8.75 -0.97 18.54
N GLU A 108 -9.88 -0.30 18.41
CA GLU A 108 -10.08 0.91 17.62
C GLU A 108 -9.43 2.16 18.21
N SER A 109 -9.19 2.19 19.55
CA SER A 109 -8.69 3.39 20.22
C SER A 109 -7.19 3.61 20.00
N ALA A 110 -6.79 4.86 20.01
CA ALA A 110 -5.38 5.25 19.91
C ALA A 110 -4.54 4.69 21.07
N ASN A 111 -5.13 4.55 22.26
CA ASN A 111 -4.47 3.96 23.42
C ASN A 111 -4.30 2.45 23.28
N ALA A 112 -5.25 1.75 22.65
CA ALA A 112 -5.13 0.32 22.38
C ALA A 112 -3.96 0.01 21.46
N VAL A 113 -3.71 0.82 20.42
CA VAL A 113 -2.56 0.69 19.54
C VAL A 113 -1.25 0.93 20.29
N LEU A 114 -1.18 1.93 21.18
CA LEU A 114 0.03 2.17 22.01
C LEU A 114 0.28 1.01 23.00
N ILE A 115 -0.75 0.46 23.60
CA ILE A 115 -0.64 -0.72 24.47
C ILE A 115 -0.19 -1.93 23.65
N GLN A 116 -0.72 -2.12 22.45
CA GLN A 116 -0.27 -3.15 21.53
C GLN A 116 1.20 -2.96 21.16
N GLN A 117 1.62 -1.73 20.88
CA GLN A 117 3.02 -1.36 20.57
C GLN A 117 3.94 -1.63 21.79
N ARG A 118 3.56 -1.20 22.99
CA ARG A 118 4.29 -1.44 24.25
C ARG A 118 4.47 -2.93 24.54
N ASN A 119 3.43 -3.74 24.32
CA ASN A 119 3.44 -5.18 24.57
C ASN A 119 3.98 -6.02 23.40
N SER A 120 4.19 -5.39 22.23
CA SER A 120 4.72 -6.09 21.07
C SER A 120 6.07 -6.73 21.37
N VAL A 121 6.28 -7.93 20.85
CA VAL A 121 7.57 -8.65 20.91
C VAL A 121 8.59 -8.06 19.95
N SER A 122 8.15 -7.32 18.94
CA SER A 122 8.95 -6.68 17.88
C SER A 122 8.83 -5.17 17.93
N VAL A 123 9.76 -4.46 17.31
CA VAL A 123 9.66 -3.01 17.11
C VAL A 123 8.55 -2.76 16.10
N ALA A 124 7.49 -2.11 16.52
CA ALA A 124 6.32 -1.79 15.70
C ALA A 124 5.83 -0.38 15.97
N SER A 125 5.20 0.23 14.97
CA SER A 125 4.48 1.51 15.07
C SER A 125 3.13 1.37 14.37
N GLY A 126 2.07 2.00 14.87
CA GLY A 126 0.74 1.79 14.33
C GLY A 126 -0.17 3.00 14.35
N VAL A 127 -1.26 2.91 13.56
CA VAL A 127 -2.33 3.91 13.45
C VAL A 127 -3.66 3.22 13.75
N SER A 128 -4.47 3.82 14.62
CA SER A 128 -5.79 3.33 15.03
C SER A 128 -6.91 3.87 14.16
N ALA A 129 -8.06 3.17 14.15
CA ALA A 129 -9.28 3.65 13.51
C ALA A 129 -9.69 5.05 13.99
N ASP A 130 -9.55 5.34 15.28
CA ASP A 130 -9.88 6.65 15.84
C ASP A 130 -9.02 7.79 15.27
N LEU A 131 -7.73 7.54 15.04
CA LEU A 131 -6.86 8.52 14.40
C LEU A 131 -7.21 8.67 12.91
N ILE A 132 -7.49 7.56 12.22
CA ILE A 132 -7.92 7.57 10.80
C ILE A 132 -9.21 8.38 10.63
N LYS A 133 -10.19 8.22 11.52
CA LYS A 133 -11.45 8.99 11.49
C LYS A 133 -11.26 10.50 11.67
N LYS A 134 -10.23 10.92 12.42
CA LYS A 134 -9.92 12.35 12.69
C LYS A 134 -9.11 13.01 11.58
N THR A 135 -8.64 12.25 10.62
CA THR A 135 -7.75 12.72 9.55
C THR A 135 -8.45 12.67 8.20
N PRO A 136 -8.04 13.49 7.22
CA PRO A 136 -8.63 13.51 5.89
C PRO A 136 -8.17 12.35 4.99
N ASP A 137 -7.63 11.27 5.59
CA ASP A 137 -7.06 10.14 4.85
C ASP A 137 -8.15 9.36 4.12
N ARG A 138 -7.96 9.13 2.83
CA ARG A 138 -8.93 8.46 1.95
C ARG A 138 -8.55 7.03 1.64
N THR A 139 -7.25 6.77 1.60
CA THR A 139 -6.69 5.46 1.26
C THR A 139 -5.73 4.98 2.34
N THR A 140 -5.42 3.70 2.34
CA THR A 140 -4.39 3.13 3.23
C THR A 140 -3.01 3.76 2.99
N ALA A 141 -2.73 4.20 1.76
CA ALA A 141 -1.51 4.94 1.44
C ALA A 141 -1.40 6.26 2.23
N ASP A 142 -2.52 6.98 2.40
CA ASP A 142 -2.51 8.21 3.19
C ASP A 142 -2.27 7.94 4.67
N VAL A 143 -2.85 6.85 5.19
CA VAL A 143 -2.71 6.44 6.60
C VAL A 143 -1.24 6.11 6.95
N ILE A 144 -0.49 5.48 6.04
CA ILE A 144 0.92 5.13 6.25
C ILE A 144 1.80 6.35 6.51
N LYS A 145 1.52 7.50 5.89
CA LYS A 145 2.28 8.75 6.10
C LYS A 145 2.35 9.20 7.57
N ARG A 146 1.46 8.66 8.42
CA ARG A 146 1.39 8.97 9.85
C ARG A 146 2.24 8.05 10.73
N VAL A 147 2.80 7.00 10.15
CA VAL A 147 3.65 6.05 10.88
C VAL A 147 5.09 6.53 10.86
N SER A 148 5.77 6.48 12.00
CA SER A 148 7.18 6.84 12.12
C SER A 148 8.06 6.04 11.16
N GLY A 149 9.00 6.72 10.47
CA GLY A 149 9.93 6.12 9.53
C GLY A 149 9.27 5.60 8.24
N ALA A 150 8.00 5.95 7.99
CA ALA A 150 7.29 5.58 6.77
C ALA A 150 6.94 6.81 5.94
N SER A 151 7.01 6.67 4.64
CA SER A 151 6.57 7.64 3.63
C SER A 151 5.91 6.91 2.46
N ILE A 152 5.32 7.66 1.54
CA ILE A 152 4.63 7.12 0.38
C ILE A 152 5.22 7.71 -0.89
N GLN A 153 5.60 6.84 -1.81
CA GLN A 153 6.00 7.18 -3.16
C GLN A 153 4.81 7.05 -4.12
N ASP A 154 4.68 7.98 -5.08
CA ASP A 154 3.64 8.02 -6.12
C ASP A 154 2.19 7.98 -5.58
N ASN A 155 1.98 8.36 -4.32
CA ASN A 155 0.73 8.23 -3.55
C ASN A 155 0.18 6.79 -3.43
N LYS A 156 0.99 5.77 -3.69
CA LYS A 156 0.59 4.35 -3.76
C LYS A 156 1.47 3.43 -2.92
N PHE A 157 2.79 3.62 -2.94
CA PHE A 157 3.77 2.64 -2.48
C PHE A 157 4.44 3.06 -1.19
N ALA A 158 4.50 2.14 -0.24
CA ALA A 158 5.15 2.40 1.04
C ALA A 158 6.68 2.37 0.91
N VAL A 159 7.32 3.38 1.47
CA VAL A 159 8.75 3.44 1.72
C VAL A 159 8.94 3.44 3.23
N VAL A 160 9.61 2.43 3.77
CA VAL A 160 9.84 2.29 5.21
C VAL A 160 11.34 2.28 5.47
N ARG A 161 11.80 3.17 6.35
CA ARG A 161 13.22 3.35 6.66
C ARG A 161 14.09 3.63 5.43
N GLY A 162 13.57 4.46 4.49
CA GLY A 162 14.24 4.76 3.22
C GLY A 162 14.29 3.60 2.22
N LEU A 163 13.74 2.43 2.58
CA LEU A 163 13.69 1.26 1.71
C LEU A 163 12.38 1.25 0.92
N GLY A 164 12.50 1.22 -0.40
CA GLY A 164 11.37 1.25 -1.33
C GLY A 164 10.46 0.03 -1.22
N ASP A 165 9.44 0.06 -2.04
CA ASP A 165 8.32 -0.89 -2.10
C ASP A 165 8.75 -2.36 -2.14
N ARG A 166 9.80 -2.70 -2.90
CA ARG A 166 10.29 -4.09 -3.01
C ARG A 166 10.76 -4.72 -1.71
N TYR A 167 11.13 -3.90 -0.71
CA TYR A 167 11.60 -4.32 0.61
C TYR A 167 10.49 -4.28 1.67
N ASN A 168 9.25 -4.00 1.28
CA ASN A 168 8.11 -3.96 2.17
C ASN A 168 7.09 -5.05 1.79
N MET A 169 6.45 -5.64 2.80
CA MET A 169 5.44 -6.67 2.61
C MET A 169 4.15 -6.26 3.32
N ALA A 170 3.01 -6.48 2.66
CA ALA A 170 1.71 -6.15 3.23
C ALA A 170 0.83 -7.40 3.40
N PHE A 171 0.19 -7.51 4.56
CA PHE A 171 -0.84 -8.50 4.86
C PHE A 171 -2.14 -7.80 5.25
N ILE A 172 -3.26 -8.39 4.85
CA ILE A 172 -4.58 -7.97 5.30
C ILE A 172 -5.25 -9.11 6.06
N ASN A 173 -5.67 -8.84 7.29
CA ASN A 173 -6.31 -9.82 8.19
C ASN A 173 -5.51 -11.14 8.33
N GLY A 174 -4.19 -11.07 8.23
CA GLY A 174 -3.30 -12.22 8.34
C GLY A 174 -3.02 -12.98 7.04
N ALA A 175 -3.60 -12.58 5.90
CA ALA A 175 -3.31 -13.13 4.58
C ALA A 175 -2.43 -12.17 3.76
N PRO A 176 -1.49 -12.68 2.93
CA PRO A 176 -0.60 -11.85 2.13
C PRO A 176 -1.34 -11.13 1.01
N LEU A 177 -0.97 -9.87 0.79
CA LEU A 177 -1.33 -9.12 -0.39
C LEU A 177 -0.26 -9.32 -1.47
N ALA A 178 -0.68 -9.77 -2.63
CA ALA A 178 0.21 -9.93 -3.77
C ALA A 178 0.55 -8.58 -4.43
N SER A 179 1.63 -8.53 -5.22
CA SER A 179 1.94 -7.33 -6.00
C SER A 179 0.80 -6.99 -6.95
N SER A 180 0.28 -5.78 -6.85
CA SER A 180 -0.78 -5.27 -7.74
C SER A 180 -0.23 -4.68 -9.03
N GLU A 181 1.08 -4.51 -9.12
CA GLU A 181 1.74 -3.84 -10.23
C GLU A 181 2.26 -4.85 -11.27
N SER A 182 2.18 -4.45 -12.55
CA SER A 182 2.67 -5.26 -13.66
C SER A 182 4.18 -5.12 -13.88
N ASP A 183 4.77 -4.04 -13.37
CA ASP A 183 6.11 -3.58 -13.66
C ASP A 183 7.08 -3.66 -12.47
N ARG A 184 6.58 -3.82 -11.25
CA ARG A 184 7.40 -3.80 -10.02
C ARG A 184 6.88 -4.73 -8.92
N LYS A 185 7.74 -5.02 -7.94
CA LYS A 185 7.35 -5.74 -6.72
C LYS A 185 6.75 -4.74 -5.72
N ALA A 186 5.46 -4.44 -5.85
CA ALA A 186 4.79 -3.49 -4.99
C ALA A 186 3.29 -3.80 -4.85
N PHE A 187 2.74 -3.57 -3.67
CA PHE A 187 1.31 -3.52 -3.47
C PHE A 187 0.85 -2.05 -3.43
N SER A 188 -0.12 -1.72 -4.27
CA SER A 188 -0.70 -0.37 -4.35
C SER A 188 -1.69 -0.17 -3.20
N LEU A 189 -1.26 0.57 -2.17
CA LEU A 189 -2.04 0.76 -0.93
C LEU A 189 -3.23 1.71 -1.11
N ASP A 190 -3.32 2.42 -2.21
CA ASP A 190 -4.49 3.22 -2.61
C ASP A 190 -5.70 2.36 -3.03
N LEU A 191 -5.48 1.07 -3.32
CA LEU A 191 -6.56 0.11 -3.60
C LEU A 191 -7.45 -0.17 -2.39
N ILE A 192 -6.97 0.09 -1.16
CA ILE A 192 -7.72 -0.17 0.06
C ILE A 192 -8.19 1.15 0.67
N PRO A 193 -9.52 1.43 0.68
CA PRO A 193 -10.06 2.64 1.28
C PRO A 193 -9.78 2.72 2.79
N ALA A 194 -9.38 3.90 3.30
CA ALA A 194 -9.10 4.09 4.72
C ALA A 194 -10.34 3.84 5.61
N ALA A 195 -11.53 4.10 5.10
CA ALA A 195 -12.79 3.93 5.84
C ALA A 195 -13.11 2.48 6.27
N VAL A 196 -12.51 1.48 5.60
CA VAL A 196 -12.70 0.05 5.94
C VAL A 196 -11.69 -0.46 6.96
N LEU A 197 -10.70 0.35 7.33
CA LEU A 197 -9.65 -0.03 8.26
C LEU A 197 -10.11 0.04 9.72
N ASP A 198 -9.64 -0.92 10.51
CA ASP A 198 -9.69 -0.91 11.98
C ASP A 198 -8.37 -0.35 12.54
N ASN A 199 -7.27 -0.96 12.14
CA ASN A 199 -5.94 -0.48 12.48
C ASN A 199 -4.93 -0.90 11.41
N MET A 200 -3.78 -0.25 11.45
CA MET A 200 -2.63 -0.60 10.66
C MET A 200 -1.37 -0.57 11.54
N MET A 201 -0.58 -1.64 11.44
CA MET A 201 0.69 -1.77 12.16
C MET A 201 1.82 -1.98 11.16
N ILE A 202 2.92 -1.27 11.33
CA ILE A 202 4.17 -1.52 10.61
C ILE A 202 5.16 -2.13 11.58
N VAL A 203 5.48 -3.40 11.36
CA VAL A 203 6.45 -4.14 12.14
C VAL A 203 7.81 -4.04 11.46
N LYS A 204 8.82 -3.58 12.19
CA LYS A 204 10.15 -3.22 11.65
C LYS A 204 11.23 -4.26 11.96
N THR A 205 10.97 -5.17 12.92
CA THR A 205 11.88 -6.27 13.28
C THR A 205 11.15 -7.60 13.20
N ALA A 206 11.79 -8.61 12.59
CA ALA A 206 11.16 -9.89 12.37
C ALA A 206 11.18 -10.79 13.61
N THR A 207 10.12 -11.59 13.76
CA THR A 207 10.07 -12.77 14.64
C THR A 207 9.83 -14.02 13.80
N PRO A 208 10.12 -15.24 14.30
CA PRO A 208 10.04 -16.46 13.51
C PRO A 208 8.65 -16.75 12.91
N ASP A 209 7.56 -16.28 13.54
CA ASP A 209 6.18 -16.46 13.09
C ASP A 209 5.75 -15.51 11.95
N MET A 210 6.64 -14.57 11.58
CA MET A 210 6.43 -13.62 10.50
C MET A 210 7.00 -14.12 9.17
N PRO A 211 6.44 -13.71 8.01
CA PRO A 211 7.08 -13.97 6.72
C PRO A 211 8.44 -13.28 6.66
N ALA A 212 9.35 -13.81 5.85
CA ALA A 212 10.73 -13.32 5.81
C ALA A 212 10.99 -12.28 4.71
N ASP A 213 10.11 -12.13 3.73
CA ASP A 213 10.34 -11.33 2.53
C ASP A 213 10.09 -9.83 2.76
N PHE A 214 10.82 -9.26 3.72
CA PHE A 214 10.84 -7.81 3.98
C PHE A 214 12.14 -7.37 4.65
N ALA A 215 12.46 -6.09 4.48
CA ALA A 215 13.58 -5.43 5.15
C ALA A 215 13.20 -4.05 5.72
N GLY A 216 12.35 -3.30 5.03
CA GLY A 216 11.83 -2.02 5.50
C GLY A 216 10.80 -2.20 6.60
N GLY A 217 9.66 -2.80 6.25
CA GLY A 217 8.56 -3.05 7.17
C GLY A 217 7.60 -4.14 6.70
N PHE A 218 7.04 -4.83 7.67
CA PHE A 218 5.91 -5.73 7.48
C PHE A 218 4.62 -4.98 7.86
N ILE A 219 3.84 -4.63 6.85
CA ILE A 219 2.62 -3.82 6.98
C ILE A 219 1.44 -4.76 7.26
N GLN A 220 0.89 -4.67 8.44
CA GLN A 220 -0.28 -5.45 8.85
C GLN A 220 -1.52 -4.55 8.83
N ILE A 221 -2.43 -4.84 7.90
CA ILE A 221 -3.69 -4.14 7.75
C ILE A 221 -4.79 -4.98 8.37
N THR A 222 -5.55 -4.40 9.28
CA THR A 222 -6.73 -5.03 9.86
C THR A 222 -7.96 -4.27 9.41
N THR A 223 -8.91 -4.97 8.80
CA THR A 223 -10.22 -4.37 8.50
C THR A 223 -11.12 -4.45 9.72
N LYS A 224 -12.09 -3.55 9.79
CA LYS A 224 -13.06 -3.50 10.87
C LYS A 224 -13.62 -4.89 11.18
N ASP A 225 -13.62 -5.22 12.46
CA ASP A 225 -14.30 -6.39 13.03
C ASP A 225 -15.67 -5.95 13.56
N ILE A 226 -16.38 -6.85 14.21
CA ILE A 226 -17.68 -6.57 14.79
C ILE A 226 -17.47 -5.70 16.03
N PRO A 227 -18.01 -4.49 16.10
CA PRO A 227 -17.95 -3.68 17.30
C PRO A 227 -18.80 -4.27 18.42
N ASP A 228 -18.50 -3.87 19.65
CA ASP A 228 -19.23 -4.34 20.84
C ASP A 228 -20.71 -3.93 20.84
N GLU A 229 -21.08 -2.93 20.06
CA GLU A 229 -22.42 -2.36 19.92
C GLU A 229 -22.85 -2.28 18.45
N ASP A 230 -24.16 -2.31 18.19
CA ASP A 230 -24.71 -2.04 16.88
C ASP A 230 -24.29 -0.62 16.44
N GLN A 231 -23.63 -0.51 15.30
CA GLN A 231 -23.11 0.76 14.82
C GLN A 231 -23.45 0.97 13.35
N TYR A 232 -23.94 2.16 13.02
CA TYR A 232 -24.17 2.61 11.65
C TYR A 232 -23.42 3.91 11.44
N THR A 233 -22.69 3.99 10.34
CA THR A 233 -21.91 5.18 9.99
C THR A 233 -22.17 5.54 8.54
N VAL A 234 -22.45 6.81 8.28
CA VAL A 234 -22.50 7.39 6.94
C VAL A 234 -21.57 8.58 6.94
N GLY A 235 -20.68 8.66 5.96
CA GLY A 235 -19.74 9.75 5.79
C GLY A 235 -19.78 10.28 4.36
N LEU A 236 -19.81 11.59 4.21
CA LEU A 236 -19.63 12.29 2.95
C LEU A 236 -18.50 13.30 3.13
N SER A 237 -17.54 13.29 2.20
CA SER A 237 -16.43 14.23 2.22
C SER A 237 -16.26 14.87 0.86
N MET A 238 -15.98 16.17 0.87
CA MET A 238 -15.62 16.94 -0.31
C MET A 238 -14.25 17.57 -0.10
N GLY A 239 -13.45 17.67 -1.18
CA GLY A 239 -12.14 18.28 -1.13
C GLY A 239 -11.83 19.06 -2.39
N ALA A 240 -11.08 20.14 -2.24
CA ALA A 240 -10.60 20.96 -3.34
C ALA A 240 -9.07 20.95 -3.39
N HIS A 241 -8.52 21.00 -4.60
CA HIS A 241 -7.10 21.13 -4.85
C HIS A 241 -6.84 22.42 -5.64
N SER A 242 -6.00 23.29 -5.14
CA SER A 242 -5.78 24.66 -5.68
C SER A 242 -5.36 24.69 -7.15
N LEU A 243 -4.61 23.69 -7.62
CA LEU A 243 -4.18 23.58 -9.02
C LEU A 243 -5.16 22.83 -9.92
N THR A 244 -6.25 22.27 -9.37
CA THR A 244 -7.12 21.35 -10.12
C THR A 244 -8.58 21.77 -10.09
N THR A 245 -9.14 21.97 -8.89
CA THR A 245 -10.59 22.15 -8.71
C THR A 245 -11.04 23.48 -9.31
N PHE A 246 -12.12 23.44 -10.11
CA PHE A 246 -12.68 24.58 -10.86
C PHE A 246 -11.70 25.18 -11.90
N LYS A 247 -10.67 24.42 -12.29
CA LYS A 247 -9.78 24.77 -13.39
C LYS A 247 -10.11 23.94 -14.61
N GLU A 248 -9.69 24.43 -15.77
CA GLU A 248 -9.69 23.63 -16.99
C GLU A 248 -8.76 22.41 -16.86
N GLY A 249 -9.12 21.34 -17.53
CA GLY A 249 -8.35 20.11 -17.53
C GLY A 249 -8.58 19.26 -18.75
N PHE A 250 -7.96 18.09 -18.74
CA PHE A 250 -8.06 17.14 -19.83
C PHE A 250 -8.32 15.74 -19.28
N SER A 251 -9.10 14.97 -20.01
CA SER A 251 -9.36 13.55 -19.79
C SER A 251 -9.11 12.76 -21.06
N SER A 252 -8.94 11.45 -20.92
CA SER A 252 -8.82 10.58 -22.09
C SER A 252 -10.12 10.55 -22.88
N GLN A 253 -10.00 10.39 -24.18
CA GLN A 253 -11.17 10.14 -25.03
C GLN A 253 -11.79 8.77 -24.76
N ASN A 254 -13.00 8.58 -25.27
CA ASN A 254 -13.75 7.33 -25.19
C ASN A 254 -14.09 6.90 -23.76
N ALA A 255 -14.42 7.87 -22.92
CA ALA A 255 -14.95 7.57 -21.59
C ALA A 255 -16.09 6.54 -21.69
N SER A 256 -16.01 5.51 -20.87
CA SER A 256 -17.07 4.55 -20.68
C SER A 256 -18.14 5.11 -19.75
N SER A 257 -19.38 4.76 -19.97
CA SER A 257 -20.50 5.12 -19.08
C SER A 257 -20.32 4.55 -17.66
N THR A 258 -19.37 3.63 -17.46
CA THR A 258 -19.05 2.97 -16.20
C THR A 258 -17.75 3.43 -15.55
N ASP A 259 -17.05 4.43 -16.11
CA ASP A 259 -15.81 4.98 -15.56
C ASP A 259 -15.98 5.55 -14.13
N TRP A 260 -17.18 6.04 -13.82
CA TRP A 260 -17.50 6.52 -12.47
C TRP A 260 -17.53 5.41 -11.40
N LEU A 261 -17.60 4.14 -11.81
CA LEU A 261 -17.44 2.97 -10.95
C LEU A 261 -15.99 2.42 -10.95
N GLY A 262 -15.09 3.05 -11.71
CA GLY A 262 -13.73 2.56 -11.89
C GLY A 262 -13.66 1.34 -12.84
N TYR A 263 -14.65 1.17 -13.71
CA TYR A 263 -14.76 0.05 -14.65
C TYR A 263 -14.87 0.55 -16.09
N ASP A 264 -13.99 0.05 -16.96
CA ASP A 264 -14.06 0.31 -18.40
C ASP A 264 -14.80 -0.83 -19.13
N SER A 265 -15.73 -0.42 -20.02
CA SER A 265 -16.48 -1.36 -20.88
C SER A 265 -16.34 -1.05 -22.37
N LYS A 266 -15.50 -0.07 -22.74
CA LYS A 266 -15.47 0.46 -24.10
C LYS A 266 -14.10 0.49 -24.76
N ARG A 267 -13.02 0.71 -23.99
CA ARG A 267 -11.67 0.99 -24.53
C ARG A 267 -10.91 -0.26 -24.99
N GLY A 268 -11.46 -1.47 -24.82
CA GLY A 268 -10.79 -2.71 -25.20
C GLY A 268 -10.44 -2.80 -26.69
N ILE A 269 -9.61 -3.76 -27.05
CA ILE A 269 -9.31 -4.06 -28.46
C ILE A 269 -10.63 -4.41 -29.16
N PRO A 270 -10.95 -3.76 -30.30
CA PRO A 270 -12.21 -3.97 -31.00
C PRO A 270 -12.43 -5.43 -31.42
N SER A 271 -13.70 -5.86 -31.43
CA SER A 271 -14.06 -7.14 -32.01
C SER A 271 -13.76 -7.12 -33.52
N GLY A 272 -13.12 -8.18 -34.03
CA GLY A 272 -12.69 -8.24 -35.43
C GLY A 272 -11.23 -7.91 -35.66
N VAL A 273 -10.50 -7.40 -34.66
CA VAL A 273 -9.03 -7.31 -34.72
C VAL A 273 -8.45 -8.73 -34.73
N MET A 274 -7.56 -9.01 -35.69
CA MET A 274 -6.90 -10.29 -35.87
C MET A 274 -6.20 -10.75 -34.57
N LYS A 275 -6.05 -12.05 -34.40
CA LYS A 275 -5.20 -12.58 -33.32
C LYS A 275 -3.73 -12.17 -33.57
N THR A 276 -2.93 -12.12 -32.49
CA THR A 276 -1.54 -11.64 -32.55
C THR A 276 -0.70 -12.31 -33.65
N GLU A 277 -0.81 -13.62 -33.79
CA GLU A 277 -0.05 -14.36 -34.80
C GLU A 277 -0.49 -14.03 -36.25
N GLU A 278 -1.80 -13.91 -36.45
CA GLU A 278 -2.39 -13.49 -37.74
C GLU A 278 -2.00 -12.03 -38.04
N GLY A 279 -2.11 -11.13 -37.06
CA GLY A 279 -1.81 -9.71 -37.22
C GLY A 279 -0.33 -9.43 -37.53
N ARG A 280 0.60 -10.22 -36.99
CA ARG A 280 2.03 -10.10 -37.33
C ARG A 280 2.36 -10.52 -38.76
N ASN A 281 1.59 -11.44 -39.32
CA ASN A 281 1.80 -11.98 -40.65
C ASN A 281 0.85 -11.38 -41.70
N ALA A 282 0.05 -10.37 -41.32
CA ALA A 282 -0.96 -9.77 -42.16
C ALA A 282 -0.36 -8.93 -43.32
N THR A 283 -1.05 -8.90 -44.43
CA THR A 283 -0.71 -8.00 -45.57
C THR A 283 -1.06 -6.53 -45.23
N ASN A 284 -0.44 -5.55 -45.90
CA ASN A 284 -0.75 -4.15 -45.68
C ASN A 284 -2.24 -3.82 -45.86
N SER A 285 -2.91 -4.46 -46.82
CA SER A 285 -4.37 -4.29 -47.02
C SER A 285 -5.18 -4.75 -45.79
N GLN A 286 -4.85 -5.90 -45.22
CA GLN A 286 -5.50 -6.41 -44.01
C GLN A 286 -5.22 -5.52 -42.80
N LEU A 287 -3.98 -4.97 -42.69
CA LEU A 287 -3.60 -4.04 -41.63
C LEU A 287 -4.34 -2.71 -41.73
N ILE A 288 -4.55 -2.21 -42.96
CA ILE A 288 -5.33 -1.01 -43.22
C ILE A 288 -6.79 -1.19 -42.74
N ASP A 289 -7.41 -2.32 -43.14
CA ASP A 289 -8.77 -2.63 -42.74
C ASP A 289 -8.89 -2.81 -41.22
N GLN A 290 -7.93 -3.49 -40.60
CA GLN A 290 -7.84 -3.62 -39.14
C GLN A 290 -7.67 -2.26 -38.46
N THR A 291 -6.85 -1.38 -39.01
CA THR A 291 -6.61 -0.03 -38.44
C THR A 291 -7.91 0.79 -38.35
N LYS A 292 -8.82 0.63 -39.32
CA LYS A 292 -10.12 1.30 -39.34
C LYS A 292 -11.08 0.82 -38.26
N LEU A 293 -10.84 -0.35 -37.66
CA LEU A 293 -11.65 -0.85 -36.54
C LEU A 293 -11.38 -0.09 -35.23
N PHE A 294 -10.18 0.47 -35.07
CA PHE A 294 -9.80 1.21 -33.90
C PHE A 294 -10.35 2.64 -33.91
N ASP A 295 -10.58 3.17 -32.73
CA ASP A 295 -10.75 4.61 -32.59
C ASP A 295 -9.39 5.33 -32.68
N ASN A 296 -9.15 5.98 -33.81
CA ASN A 296 -7.89 6.63 -34.14
C ASN A 296 -7.87 8.13 -33.80
N ASN A 297 -8.81 8.61 -33.01
CA ASN A 297 -8.79 9.95 -32.46
C ASN A 297 -7.86 10.02 -31.24
N PHE A 298 -6.86 10.91 -31.29
CA PHE A 298 -5.87 11.14 -30.24
C PHE A 298 -6.03 12.51 -29.57
N LYS A 299 -7.11 13.23 -29.81
CA LYS A 299 -7.36 14.52 -29.14
C LYS A 299 -7.87 14.30 -27.74
N PRO A 300 -7.28 14.94 -26.69
CA PRO A 300 -7.82 14.85 -25.36
C PRO A 300 -9.21 15.52 -25.29
N THR A 301 -10.10 14.99 -24.45
CA THR A 301 -11.32 15.68 -24.11
C THR A 301 -11.00 16.82 -23.15
N GLN A 302 -11.35 18.06 -23.55
CA GLN A 302 -11.18 19.24 -22.70
C GLN A 302 -12.35 19.36 -21.73
N GLU A 303 -12.01 19.44 -20.44
CA GLU A 303 -12.93 19.70 -19.35
C GLU A 303 -12.88 21.19 -19.01
N SER A 304 -13.95 21.92 -19.18
CA SER A 304 -14.00 23.37 -18.90
C SER A 304 -13.83 23.69 -17.41
N SER A 305 -14.22 22.77 -16.53
CA SER A 305 -14.10 22.92 -15.08
C SER A 305 -14.08 21.56 -14.42
N ILE A 306 -12.99 21.27 -13.73
CA ILE A 306 -12.84 20.01 -12.98
C ILE A 306 -13.61 20.08 -11.66
N ALA A 307 -14.47 19.09 -11.42
CA ALA A 307 -15.26 18.98 -10.21
C ALA A 307 -14.41 18.80 -8.94
N PRO A 308 -14.91 19.19 -7.76
CA PRO A 308 -14.27 18.86 -6.49
C PRO A 308 -14.14 17.34 -6.28
N ASN A 309 -13.16 16.96 -5.51
CA ASN A 309 -12.98 15.58 -5.07
C ASN A 309 -14.10 15.20 -4.11
N VAL A 310 -14.69 14.03 -4.30
CA VAL A 310 -15.77 13.52 -3.46
C VAL A 310 -15.46 12.13 -2.94
N SER A 311 -15.84 11.85 -1.70
CA SER A 311 -15.84 10.50 -1.16
C SER A 311 -17.06 10.25 -0.30
N PHE A 312 -17.56 9.03 -0.39
CA PHE A 312 -18.72 8.53 0.35
C PHE A 312 -18.33 7.23 1.03
N ASN A 313 -18.74 7.04 2.27
CA ASN A 313 -18.63 5.78 2.94
C ASN A 313 -19.89 5.49 3.76
N MET A 314 -20.24 4.22 3.82
CA MET A 314 -21.33 3.72 4.62
C MET A 314 -20.90 2.40 5.26
N SER A 315 -21.14 2.23 6.55
CA SER A 315 -20.93 0.97 7.23
C SER A 315 -22.02 0.69 8.23
N GLY A 316 -22.36 -0.58 8.36
CA GLY A 316 -23.29 -1.07 9.34
C GLY A 316 -22.77 -2.34 9.98
N SER A 317 -22.96 -2.48 11.27
CA SER A 317 -22.62 -3.69 12.00
C SER A 317 -23.72 -4.04 12.98
N LYS A 318 -23.94 -5.34 13.14
CA LYS A 318 -24.93 -5.86 14.07
C LYS A 318 -24.37 -7.07 14.80
N ARG A 319 -24.61 -7.12 16.12
CA ARG A 319 -24.22 -8.21 16.98
C ARG A 319 -25.45 -8.93 17.49
N PHE A 320 -25.44 -10.24 17.39
CA PHE A 320 -26.43 -11.14 17.95
C PHE A 320 -25.79 -11.90 19.09
N LYS A 321 -26.32 -11.78 20.29
CA LYS A 321 -25.76 -12.42 21.48
C LYS A 321 -26.79 -13.36 22.08
N SER A 322 -26.38 -14.61 22.35
CA SER A 322 -27.09 -15.55 23.18
C SER A 322 -26.26 -15.83 24.45
N GLU A 323 -26.77 -16.63 25.37
CA GLU A 323 -26.11 -16.96 26.67
C GLU A 323 -24.65 -17.44 26.46
N HIS A 324 -24.40 -18.24 25.44
CA HIS A 324 -23.11 -18.92 25.25
C HIS A 324 -22.42 -18.54 23.93
N ASN A 325 -23.15 -17.96 22.97
CA ASN A 325 -22.65 -17.73 21.61
C ASN A 325 -22.87 -16.28 21.19
N GLU A 326 -21.97 -15.77 20.38
CA GLU A 326 -22.08 -14.45 19.78
C GLU A 326 -21.86 -14.58 18.28
N PHE A 327 -22.73 -13.95 17.51
CA PHE A 327 -22.61 -13.84 16.07
C PHE A 327 -22.68 -12.39 15.67
N GLY A 328 -21.86 -12.01 14.74
CA GLY A 328 -21.87 -10.63 14.28
C GLY A 328 -21.61 -10.51 12.80
N VAL A 329 -22.20 -9.48 12.22
CA VAL A 329 -22.10 -9.11 10.80
C VAL A 329 -21.64 -7.67 10.71
N LEU A 330 -20.69 -7.39 9.81
CA LEU A 330 -20.29 -6.05 9.43
C LEU A 330 -20.28 -5.94 7.91
N GLY A 331 -20.99 -4.95 7.40
CA GLY A 331 -20.92 -4.52 5.99
C GLY A 331 -20.40 -3.10 5.88
N ALA A 332 -19.55 -2.83 4.89
CA ALA A 332 -19.11 -1.47 4.60
C ALA A 332 -18.91 -1.28 3.09
N ILE A 333 -19.23 -0.08 2.61
CA ILE A 333 -18.96 0.38 1.24
C ILE A 333 -18.26 1.72 1.33
N ALA A 334 -17.22 1.89 0.53
CA ALA A 334 -16.50 3.15 0.37
C ALA A 334 -16.34 3.47 -1.11
N TYR A 335 -16.58 4.72 -1.47
CA TYR A 335 -16.42 5.24 -2.82
C TYR A 335 -15.62 6.53 -2.77
N SER A 336 -14.71 6.74 -3.72
CA SER A 336 -14.08 8.04 -3.92
C SER A 336 -13.82 8.32 -5.40
N ASN A 337 -13.93 9.60 -5.79
CA ASN A 337 -13.60 10.10 -7.11
C ASN A 337 -12.74 11.36 -6.95
N ASN A 338 -11.49 11.25 -7.37
CA ASN A 338 -10.46 12.25 -7.13
C ASN A 338 -9.85 12.71 -8.45
N TYR A 339 -9.77 14.02 -8.62
CA TYR A 339 -9.08 14.67 -9.74
C TYR A 339 -7.79 15.34 -9.25
N ARG A 340 -6.72 15.20 -10.03
CA ARG A 340 -5.44 15.84 -9.71
C ARG A 340 -4.71 16.25 -10.98
N TYR A 341 -4.33 17.50 -11.03
CA TYR A 341 -3.34 18.03 -11.97
C TYR A 341 -2.00 18.14 -11.30
N THR A 342 -0.96 17.61 -11.94
CA THR A 342 0.42 17.63 -11.42
C THR A 342 1.35 18.04 -12.56
N PRO A 343 1.81 19.31 -12.61
CA PRO A 343 2.89 19.71 -13.50
C PRO A 343 4.23 19.27 -12.93
N PHE A 344 5.14 18.80 -13.79
CA PHE A 344 6.52 18.50 -13.41
C PHE A 344 7.46 18.59 -14.61
N VAL A 345 8.76 18.71 -14.34
CA VAL A 345 9.81 18.78 -15.36
C VAL A 345 10.69 17.54 -15.24
N VAL A 346 11.01 16.95 -16.37
CA VAL A 346 11.98 15.85 -16.48
C VAL A 346 13.17 16.33 -17.32
N ASN A 347 14.36 16.25 -16.72
CA ASN A 347 15.62 16.48 -17.41
C ASN A 347 16.31 15.14 -17.62
N GLU A 348 16.49 14.74 -18.87
CA GLU A 348 17.19 13.52 -19.24
C GLU A 348 18.66 13.85 -19.54
N PRO A 349 19.63 13.38 -18.71
CA PRO A 349 21.04 13.59 -18.97
C PRO A 349 21.49 12.82 -20.23
N PRO A 350 22.66 13.15 -20.79
CA PRO A 350 23.23 12.44 -21.93
C PRO A 350 23.36 10.95 -21.73
N LEU A 351 23.24 10.18 -22.79
CA LEU A 351 23.24 8.71 -22.74
C LEU A 351 24.67 8.11 -22.71
N SER A 352 25.69 8.79 -23.26
CA SER A 352 27.07 8.31 -23.26
C SER A 352 27.88 8.85 -22.08
N ASP A 353 28.85 8.06 -21.58
CA ASP A 353 29.75 8.50 -20.51
C ASP A 353 30.67 9.62 -20.96
N GLU A 354 31.03 9.65 -22.24
CA GLU A 354 31.82 10.71 -22.86
C GLU A 354 31.06 12.03 -22.84
N GLN A 355 29.80 12.04 -23.19
CA GLN A 355 28.92 13.22 -23.11
C GLN A 355 28.62 13.64 -21.65
N ARG A 356 28.61 12.72 -20.69
CA ARG A 356 28.42 13.06 -19.25
C ARG A 356 29.60 13.77 -18.62
N SER A 357 30.82 13.60 -19.20
CA SER A 357 32.03 14.31 -18.77
C SER A 357 32.12 15.73 -19.32
N MET A 358 31.28 16.09 -20.31
CA MET A 358 31.21 17.40 -20.90
C MET A 358 30.37 18.37 -20.05
N ASP A 359 30.65 19.68 -20.19
CA ASP A 359 29.83 20.71 -19.59
C ASP A 359 28.39 20.63 -20.14
N PHE A 360 27.39 20.96 -19.34
CA PHE A 360 25.96 20.94 -19.69
C PHE A 360 25.63 21.71 -20.98
N LYS A 361 26.48 22.68 -21.35
CA LYS A 361 26.39 23.46 -22.59
C LYS A 361 26.84 22.71 -23.85
N THR A 362 27.57 21.62 -23.68
CA THR A 362 28.21 20.87 -24.79
C THR A 362 27.68 19.43 -24.88
N ALA A 363 26.84 18.99 -24.00
CA ALA A 363 26.28 17.64 -23.97
C ALA A 363 24.84 17.62 -24.50
N ASP A 364 24.47 16.56 -25.21
CA ASP A 364 23.09 16.32 -25.61
C ASP A 364 22.24 16.08 -24.37
N TYR A 365 21.18 16.85 -24.15
CA TYR A 365 20.22 16.64 -23.09
C TYR A 365 18.79 16.94 -23.55
N LYS A 366 17.82 16.31 -22.89
CA LYS A 366 16.40 16.54 -23.14
C LYS A 366 15.73 17.12 -21.90
N THR A 367 14.89 18.10 -22.13
CA THR A 367 14.02 18.69 -21.08
C THR A 367 12.58 18.56 -21.53
N TYR A 368 11.75 18.01 -20.68
CA TYR A 368 10.32 17.87 -20.90
C TYR A 368 9.51 18.51 -19.78
N ASN A 369 8.54 19.33 -20.16
CA ASN A 369 7.49 19.84 -19.26
C ASN A 369 6.27 18.92 -19.37
N TYR A 370 5.88 18.34 -18.29
CA TYR A 370 4.72 17.45 -18.19
C TYR A 370 3.52 18.17 -17.59
N SER A 371 2.40 18.09 -18.26
CA SER A 371 1.08 18.43 -17.74
C SER A 371 0.31 17.15 -17.54
N ASN A 372 0.26 16.65 -16.31
CA ASN A 372 -0.33 15.35 -15.96
C ASN A 372 -1.68 15.54 -15.26
N TYR A 373 -2.75 15.15 -15.94
CA TYR A 373 -4.12 15.14 -15.46
C TYR A 373 -4.53 13.72 -15.12
N ARG A 374 -4.98 13.51 -13.89
CA ARG A 374 -5.34 12.19 -13.39
C ARG A 374 -6.69 12.23 -12.69
N ARG A 375 -7.57 11.32 -13.06
CA ARG A 375 -8.80 11.01 -12.35
C ARG A 375 -8.71 9.61 -11.78
N SER A 376 -8.92 9.45 -10.46
CA SER A 376 -8.87 8.14 -9.79
C SER A 376 -10.22 7.87 -9.11
N VAL A 377 -10.83 6.77 -9.46
CA VAL A 377 -12.09 6.28 -8.87
C VAL A 377 -11.77 5.00 -8.08
N ASN A 378 -12.15 4.99 -6.80
CA ASN A 378 -12.01 3.82 -5.94
C ASN A 378 -13.37 3.41 -5.39
N LEU A 379 -13.71 2.14 -5.53
CA LEU A 379 -14.86 1.49 -4.92
C LEU A 379 -14.37 0.32 -4.07
N GLY A 380 -14.73 0.29 -2.79
CA GLY A 380 -14.38 -0.80 -1.88
C GLY A 380 -15.61 -1.33 -1.15
N GLY A 381 -15.70 -2.64 -0.99
CA GLY A 381 -16.74 -3.31 -0.23
C GLY A 381 -16.16 -4.30 0.76
N VAL A 382 -16.65 -4.29 2.00
CA VAL A 382 -16.27 -5.23 3.07
C VAL A 382 -17.51 -5.97 3.53
N LEU A 383 -17.39 -7.28 3.70
CA LEU A 383 -18.39 -8.12 4.38
C LEU A 383 -17.67 -9.05 5.34
N ASN A 384 -17.82 -8.82 6.64
CA ASN A 384 -17.18 -9.62 7.68
C ASN A 384 -18.26 -10.31 8.50
N LEU A 385 -18.05 -11.59 8.69
CA LEU A 385 -18.86 -12.45 9.55
C LEU A 385 -17.96 -12.99 10.66
N SER A 386 -18.38 -12.90 11.91
CA SER A 386 -17.65 -13.48 13.04
C SER A 386 -18.59 -14.22 13.95
N MET A 387 -18.11 -15.33 14.48
CA MET A 387 -18.87 -16.20 15.38
C MET A 387 -17.97 -16.61 16.53
N LYS A 388 -18.46 -16.45 17.75
CA LYS A 388 -17.82 -16.95 18.95
C LYS A 388 -18.72 -18.02 19.55
N LEU A 389 -18.18 -19.23 19.65
CA LEU A 389 -18.86 -20.39 20.20
C LEU A 389 -18.31 -20.68 21.61
N GLY A 390 -19.13 -20.44 22.61
CA GLY A 390 -18.71 -20.47 24.01
C GLY A 390 -17.64 -19.45 24.31
N LYS A 391 -16.76 -19.76 25.30
CA LYS A 391 -15.68 -18.83 25.73
C LYS A 391 -14.36 -19.02 24.97
N ASN A 392 -14.22 -20.14 24.26
CA ASN A 392 -12.92 -20.63 23.83
C ASN A 392 -12.72 -20.73 22.32
N ASN A 393 -13.78 -20.57 21.52
CA ASN A 393 -13.69 -20.72 20.07
C ASN A 393 -14.19 -19.46 19.36
N LYS A 394 -13.39 -18.93 18.45
CA LYS A 394 -13.76 -17.80 17.59
C LYS A 394 -13.48 -18.18 16.14
N PHE A 395 -14.42 -17.88 15.27
CA PHE A 395 -14.29 -17.99 13.82
C PHE A 395 -14.58 -16.64 13.20
N SER A 396 -13.85 -16.31 12.15
CA SER A 396 -14.11 -15.08 11.38
C SER A 396 -13.96 -15.37 9.90
N PHE A 397 -14.89 -14.89 9.10
CA PHE A 397 -14.83 -14.89 7.65
C PHE A 397 -14.85 -13.43 7.18
N LYS A 398 -13.72 -12.95 6.71
CA LYS A 398 -13.52 -11.56 6.32
C LYS A 398 -13.32 -11.46 4.82
N ASN A 399 -14.03 -10.53 4.19
CA ASN A 399 -13.98 -10.34 2.74
C ASN A 399 -13.80 -8.86 2.43
N LEU A 400 -12.92 -8.57 1.49
CA LEU A 400 -12.72 -7.27 0.89
C LEU A 400 -12.73 -7.40 -0.63
N TYR A 401 -13.54 -6.60 -1.28
CA TYR A 401 -13.50 -6.38 -2.72
C TYR A 401 -13.15 -4.93 -2.99
N THR A 402 -12.25 -4.69 -3.95
CA THR A 402 -11.94 -3.34 -4.42
C THR A 402 -11.93 -3.28 -5.93
N GLN A 403 -12.43 -2.17 -6.46
CA GLN A 403 -12.38 -1.78 -7.86
C GLN A 403 -11.77 -0.38 -7.93
N ASN A 404 -10.70 -0.25 -8.71
CA ASN A 404 -10.04 1.03 -8.96
C ASN A 404 -10.01 1.29 -10.46
N GLY A 405 -10.32 2.51 -10.87
CA GLY A 405 -10.16 3.02 -12.22
C GLY A 405 -9.33 4.29 -12.19
N GLU A 406 -8.30 4.36 -13.03
CA GLU A 406 -7.45 5.55 -13.16
C GLU A 406 -7.39 5.97 -14.62
N ASP A 407 -7.92 7.17 -14.91
CA ASP A 407 -7.77 7.86 -16.20
C ASP A 407 -6.63 8.86 -16.09
N GLN A 408 -5.64 8.74 -16.95
CA GLN A 408 -4.49 9.63 -16.98
C GLN A 408 -4.30 10.19 -18.39
N THR A 409 -4.25 11.52 -18.48
CA THR A 409 -3.89 12.25 -19.68
C THR A 409 -2.63 13.07 -19.40
N ILE A 410 -1.61 12.86 -20.20
CA ILE A 410 -0.35 13.60 -20.15
C ILE A 410 -0.15 14.34 -21.45
N LYS A 411 0.06 15.65 -21.35
CA LYS A 411 0.66 16.46 -22.39
C LYS A 411 2.11 16.71 -22.03
N ARG A 412 2.99 16.53 -22.98
CA ARG A 412 4.42 16.68 -22.78
C ARG A 412 5.01 17.53 -23.89
N ASP A 413 5.58 18.67 -23.50
CA ASP A 413 6.30 19.57 -24.40
C ASP A 413 7.78 19.53 -24.01
N GLY A 414 8.67 19.39 -25.01
CA GLY A 414 10.08 19.23 -24.69
C GLY A 414 11.00 19.69 -25.78
N ILE A 415 12.27 19.83 -25.43
CA ILE A 415 13.35 20.13 -26.37
C ILE A 415 14.51 19.17 -26.08
N GLN A 416 15.07 18.62 -27.15
CA GLN A 416 16.36 17.97 -27.13
C GLN A 416 17.38 18.94 -27.66
N TYR A 417 18.36 19.31 -26.83
CA TYR A 417 19.52 20.06 -27.24
C TYR A 417 20.55 19.10 -27.81
N VAL A 418 20.98 19.32 -29.01
CA VAL A 418 22.00 18.52 -29.68
C VAL A 418 23.34 19.22 -29.51
N ASN A 419 24.41 18.45 -29.27
CA ASN A 419 25.75 19.00 -29.05
C ASN A 419 26.24 19.75 -30.30
N HIS A 420 26.63 21.01 -30.11
CA HIS A 420 27.15 21.89 -31.14
C HIS A 420 28.68 22.02 -31.11
N ALA A 421 29.40 21.10 -30.44
CA ALA A 421 30.85 21.11 -30.46
C ALA A 421 31.40 20.79 -31.89
N ALA A 422 32.42 21.48 -32.31
CA ALA A 422 33.06 21.21 -33.61
C ALA A 422 33.48 19.73 -33.71
N PRO A 423 33.23 19.01 -34.82
CA PRO A 423 32.85 19.55 -36.15
C PRO A 423 31.34 19.62 -36.46
N PHE A 424 30.47 19.42 -35.49
CA PHE A 424 29.01 19.24 -35.63
C PHE A 424 28.20 20.53 -35.36
N VAL A 425 28.72 21.67 -35.82
CA VAL A 425 28.15 23.00 -35.50
C VAL A 425 26.73 23.23 -36.07
N ASP A 426 26.33 22.44 -37.08
CA ASP A 426 25.07 22.61 -37.80
C ASP A 426 23.96 21.65 -37.38
N GLN A 427 24.07 20.98 -36.22
CA GLN A 427 22.99 20.10 -35.74
C GLN A 427 21.81 20.89 -35.17
N GLU A 428 20.62 20.49 -35.58
CA GLU A 428 19.37 21.15 -35.18
C GLU A 428 18.85 20.63 -33.83
N ASN A 429 18.37 21.53 -32.97
CA ASN A 429 17.63 21.12 -31.79
C ASN A 429 16.29 20.48 -32.18
N LYS A 430 15.84 19.46 -31.44
CA LYS A 430 14.55 18.81 -31.68
C LYS A 430 13.52 19.26 -30.66
N VAL A 431 12.35 19.66 -31.14
CA VAL A 431 11.21 20.03 -30.32
C VAL A 431 10.18 18.90 -30.36
N PHE A 432 9.64 18.52 -29.24
CA PHE A 432 8.67 17.45 -29.08
C PHE A 432 7.36 17.97 -28.50
N ASN A 433 6.22 17.46 -29.02
CA ASN A 433 4.90 17.64 -28.47
C ASN A 433 4.22 16.29 -28.41
N ASP A 434 4.04 15.75 -27.23
CA ASP A 434 3.53 14.40 -27.04
C ASP A 434 2.20 14.41 -26.29
N TYR A 435 1.37 13.45 -26.65
CA TYR A 435 0.11 13.15 -25.99
C TYR A 435 0.09 11.69 -25.57
N LEU A 436 -0.17 11.45 -24.31
CA LEU A 436 -0.26 10.10 -23.74
C LEU A 436 -1.59 9.97 -23.01
N TYR A 437 -2.28 8.87 -23.25
CA TYR A 437 -3.58 8.54 -22.64
C TYR A 437 -3.55 7.12 -22.14
N GLN A 438 -3.97 6.94 -20.91
CA GLN A 438 -4.19 5.60 -20.39
C GLN A 438 -5.40 5.57 -19.47
N TYR A 439 -6.17 4.51 -19.60
CA TYR A 439 -7.13 4.12 -18.59
C TYR A 439 -6.69 2.79 -18.01
N GLN A 440 -6.49 2.76 -16.70
CA GLN A 440 -6.10 1.55 -16.01
C GLN A 440 -7.21 1.16 -15.04
N GLN A 441 -7.59 -0.10 -15.07
CA GLN A 441 -8.48 -0.65 -14.05
C GLN A 441 -7.82 -1.77 -13.29
N SER A 442 -8.06 -1.81 -11.97
CA SER A 442 -7.57 -2.86 -11.08
C SER A 442 -8.71 -3.38 -10.22
N LYS A 443 -8.81 -4.69 -10.11
CA LYS A 443 -9.78 -5.40 -9.26
C LYS A 443 -9.00 -6.26 -8.29
N MET A 444 -9.42 -6.25 -7.03
CA MET A 444 -8.88 -7.17 -6.03
C MET A 444 -10.03 -7.73 -5.19
N TYR A 445 -10.00 -9.03 -5.03
CA TYR A 445 -10.78 -9.72 -4.01
C TYR A 445 -9.83 -10.40 -3.05
N THR A 446 -10.09 -10.29 -1.76
CA THR A 446 -9.36 -11.05 -0.75
C THR A 446 -10.33 -11.53 0.32
N GLY A 447 -10.32 -12.86 0.53
CA GLY A 447 -11.14 -13.54 1.52
C GLY A 447 -10.26 -14.27 2.53
N GLN A 448 -10.61 -14.20 3.83
CA GLN A 448 -9.89 -14.90 4.89
C GLN A 448 -10.87 -15.62 5.81
N PHE A 449 -10.57 -16.88 6.08
CA PHE A 449 -11.21 -17.64 7.14
C PHE A 449 -10.21 -17.87 8.27
N THR A 450 -10.53 -17.39 9.47
CA THR A 450 -9.65 -17.49 10.65
C THR A 450 -10.38 -18.25 11.75
N GLY A 451 -9.70 -19.23 12.36
CA GLY A 451 -10.14 -19.92 13.57
C GLY A 451 -9.15 -19.69 14.70
N GLU A 452 -9.67 -19.40 15.88
CA GLU A 452 -8.91 -19.26 17.13
C GLU A 452 -9.54 -20.12 18.21
N HIS A 453 -8.74 -20.99 18.83
CA HIS A 453 -9.17 -21.95 19.82
C HIS A 453 -8.29 -21.89 21.06
N PHE A 454 -8.91 -21.92 22.23
CA PHE A 454 -8.22 -21.98 23.50
C PHE A 454 -8.63 -23.26 24.28
N ILE A 455 -7.65 -24.14 24.48
CA ILE A 455 -7.85 -25.39 25.21
C ILE A 455 -7.57 -25.11 26.68
N THR A 456 -8.61 -24.95 27.49
CA THR A 456 -8.53 -24.49 28.88
C THR A 456 -7.66 -25.39 29.76
N ALA A 457 -7.78 -26.72 29.63
CA ALA A 457 -7.08 -27.69 30.47
C ALA A 457 -5.53 -27.60 30.32
N SER A 458 -5.04 -27.42 29.08
CA SER A 458 -3.60 -27.34 28.77
C SER A 458 -3.14 -25.91 28.51
N LYS A 459 -4.03 -24.92 28.48
CA LYS A 459 -3.78 -23.52 28.14
C LYS A 459 -3.15 -23.34 26.75
N ILE A 460 -3.37 -24.29 25.87
CA ILE A 460 -2.88 -24.26 24.48
C ILE A 460 -3.76 -23.34 23.66
N LYS A 461 -3.13 -22.47 22.84
CA LYS A 461 -3.81 -21.64 21.84
C LYS A 461 -3.50 -22.19 20.46
N VAL A 462 -4.54 -22.38 19.65
CA VAL A 462 -4.41 -22.76 18.24
C VAL A 462 -5.05 -21.67 17.41
N LYS A 463 -4.32 -21.17 16.41
CA LYS A 463 -4.81 -20.18 15.45
C LYS A 463 -4.47 -20.61 14.04
N TYR A 464 -5.42 -20.48 13.13
CA TYR A 464 -5.17 -20.68 11.71
C TYR A 464 -5.89 -19.64 10.86
N THR A 465 -5.31 -19.35 9.71
CA THR A 465 -5.87 -18.44 8.71
C THR A 465 -5.73 -19.07 7.33
N LEU A 466 -6.85 -19.28 6.66
CA LEU A 466 -6.91 -19.63 5.25
C LEU A 466 -7.21 -18.37 4.47
N GLY A 467 -6.37 -18.02 3.53
CA GLY A 467 -6.48 -16.82 2.72
C GLY A 467 -6.57 -17.13 1.23
N TYR A 468 -7.35 -16.34 0.51
CA TYR A 468 -7.39 -16.33 -0.94
C TYR A 468 -7.40 -14.90 -1.43
N THR A 469 -6.42 -14.55 -2.27
CA THR A 469 -6.36 -13.23 -2.92
C THR A 469 -6.36 -13.42 -4.43
N ALA A 470 -7.19 -12.66 -5.13
CA ALA A 470 -7.23 -12.58 -6.58
C ALA A 470 -7.09 -11.12 -7.02
N ILE A 471 -6.20 -10.85 -7.95
CA ILE A 471 -5.94 -9.54 -8.53
C ILE A 471 -6.07 -9.64 -10.05
N SER A 472 -6.76 -8.67 -10.63
CA SER A 472 -6.79 -8.44 -12.07
C SER A 472 -6.51 -6.98 -12.36
N ARG A 473 -5.54 -6.71 -13.25
CA ARG A 473 -5.22 -5.37 -13.73
C ARG A 473 -5.28 -5.36 -15.24
N SER A 474 -5.94 -4.36 -15.80
CA SER A 474 -6.07 -4.17 -17.23
C SER A 474 -5.71 -2.75 -17.62
N LEU A 475 -4.94 -2.63 -18.67
CA LEU A 475 -4.66 -1.40 -19.40
C LEU A 475 -5.23 -1.61 -20.81
N PRO A 476 -6.52 -1.31 -21.04
CA PRO A 476 -7.20 -1.73 -22.28
C PRO A 476 -6.68 -1.02 -23.53
N ASP A 477 -6.31 0.26 -23.42
CA ASP A 477 -5.82 1.06 -24.54
C ASP A 477 -4.94 2.21 -24.03
N PHE A 478 -3.64 1.98 -23.95
CA PHE A 478 -2.67 3.05 -23.79
C PHE A 478 -2.37 3.63 -25.19
N LYS A 479 -2.62 4.93 -25.37
CA LYS A 479 -2.35 5.64 -26.63
C LYS A 479 -1.22 6.61 -26.46
N ARG A 480 -0.35 6.69 -27.46
CA ARG A 480 0.71 7.67 -27.52
C ARG A 480 0.85 8.25 -28.91
N LEU A 481 0.89 9.57 -28.96
CA LEU A 481 1.11 10.35 -30.17
C LEU A 481 2.28 11.28 -29.97
N ILE A 482 3.27 11.21 -30.84
CA ILE A 482 4.47 12.04 -30.80
C ILE A 482 4.52 12.92 -32.03
N TYR A 483 4.74 14.22 -31.81
CA TYR A 483 5.09 15.17 -32.83
C TYR A 483 6.51 15.66 -32.59
N GLN A 484 7.29 15.83 -33.68
CA GLN A 484 8.64 16.35 -33.64
C GLN A 484 8.84 17.40 -34.71
N ALA A 485 9.66 18.40 -34.41
CA ALA A 485 10.19 19.35 -35.40
C ALA A 485 11.65 19.59 -35.10
N ASP A 486 12.43 19.79 -36.17
CA ASP A 486 13.80 20.24 -36.08
C ASP A 486 13.82 21.79 -36.01
N LYS A 487 14.51 22.34 -35.00
CA LYS A 487 14.64 23.78 -34.76
C LYS A 487 16.07 24.22 -35.00
N GLN A 488 16.29 25.10 -36.02
CA GLN A 488 17.61 25.64 -36.27
C GLN A 488 18.07 26.61 -35.17
N ILE A 489 19.38 26.72 -35.02
CA ILE A 489 19.97 27.66 -34.05
C ILE A 489 19.69 29.08 -34.55
N GLY A 490 19.09 29.89 -33.67
CA GLY A 490 18.70 31.26 -34.02
C GLY A 490 17.24 31.44 -34.38
N ASP A 491 16.47 30.36 -34.59
CA ASP A 491 15.03 30.46 -34.80
C ASP A 491 14.32 31.04 -33.57
N THR A 492 13.60 32.12 -33.78
CA THR A 492 12.78 32.76 -32.72
C THR A 492 11.40 32.13 -32.63
N VAL A 493 10.95 31.42 -33.67
CA VAL A 493 9.63 30.73 -33.74
C VAL A 493 9.86 29.24 -33.80
N TYR A 494 9.09 28.47 -33.01
CA TYR A 494 9.09 27.02 -33.08
C TYR A 494 8.48 26.54 -34.40
N PRO A 495 9.16 25.64 -35.15
CA PRO A 495 8.61 25.09 -36.37
C PRO A 495 7.38 24.24 -36.11
N ARG A 496 6.52 24.05 -37.13
CA ARG A 496 5.38 23.13 -37.03
C ARG A 496 5.88 21.70 -36.89
N SER A 497 5.47 21.03 -35.84
CA SER A 497 5.82 19.64 -35.56
C SER A 497 5.00 18.68 -36.44
N ILE A 498 5.68 17.69 -37.01
CA ILE A 498 5.08 16.60 -37.78
C ILE A 498 5.00 15.31 -36.93
N VAL A 499 3.98 14.46 -37.18
CA VAL A 499 3.86 13.16 -36.50
C VAL A 499 5.11 12.32 -36.72
N GLN A 500 5.66 11.77 -35.62
CA GLN A 500 6.87 10.94 -35.69
C GLN A 500 6.50 9.46 -35.82
N LEU A 501 6.87 8.85 -36.92
CA LEU A 501 6.69 7.44 -37.21
C LEU A 501 8.03 6.82 -37.66
N ASN A 502 8.18 5.53 -37.32
CA ASN A 502 9.33 4.74 -37.80
C ASN A 502 8.82 3.44 -38.44
N PRO A 503 8.91 3.31 -39.75
CA PRO A 503 8.41 2.17 -40.49
C PRO A 503 9.13 0.86 -40.17
N ASP A 504 10.37 0.93 -39.70
CA ASP A 504 11.20 -0.22 -39.35
C ASP A 504 11.07 -0.65 -37.87
N ALA A 505 10.26 0.07 -37.10
CA ALA A 505 10.08 -0.25 -35.69
C ALA A 505 9.37 -1.60 -35.50
N ASN A 506 9.95 -2.43 -34.67
CA ASN A 506 9.45 -3.79 -34.35
C ASN A 506 9.07 -3.96 -32.87
N ALA A 507 9.07 -2.89 -32.10
CA ALA A 507 8.68 -2.88 -30.69
C ALA A 507 8.14 -1.51 -30.26
N PHE A 508 7.26 -1.48 -29.24
CA PHE A 508 6.76 -0.26 -28.65
C PHE A 508 7.83 0.39 -27.75
N THR A 509 8.50 1.40 -28.27
CA THR A 509 9.60 2.11 -27.58
C THR A 509 9.21 3.54 -27.23
N PRO A 510 10.01 4.27 -26.40
CA PRO A 510 9.76 5.66 -26.05
C PRO A 510 9.55 6.63 -27.22
N ASN A 511 10.04 6.28 -28.39
CA ASN A 511 10.02 7.14 -29.59
C ASN A 511 8.96 6.72 -30.61
N GLN A 512 7.95 5.93 -30.22
CA GLN A 512 6.96 5.38 -31.13
C GLN A 512 5.56 5.91 -30.88
N THR A 513 4.86 6.27 -31.96
CA THR A 513 3.43 6.55 -31.96
C THR A 513 2.64 5.26 -32.11
N GLY A 514 1.71 5.00 -31.21
CA GLY A 514 0.95 3.75 -31.26
C GLY A 514 0.09 3.48 -30.06
N ARG A 515 -0.24 2.20 -29.88
CA ARG A 515 -1.10 1.69 -28.80
C ARG A 515 -0.46 0.51 -28.12
N PHE A 516 -0.76 0.38 -26.84
CA PHE A 516 -0.39 -0.75 -26.01
C PHE A 516 -1.60 -1.19 -25.18
N SER A 517 -1.84 -2.48 -25.14
CA SER A 517 -2.86 -3.08 -24.26
C SER A 517 -2.23 -4.18 -23.42
N SER A 518 -2.61 -4.29 -22.16
CA SER A 518 -2.12 -5.36 -21.30
C SER A 518 -3.16 -5.83 -20.28
N GLN A 519 -3.02 -7.10 -19.88
CA GLN A 519 -3.82 -7.73 -18.83
C GLN A 519 -2.94 -8.59 -17.92
N LEU A 520 -3.02 -8.33 -16.62
CA LEU A 520 -2.43 -9.14 -15.57
C LEU A 520 -3.54 -9.82 -14.76
N GLN A 521 -3.36 -11.10 -14.48
CA GLN A 521 -4.20 -11.84 -13.55
C GLN A 521 -3.29 -12.60 -12.58
N GLU A 522 -3.58 -12.51 -11.30
CA GLU A 522 -2.86 -13.25 -10.26
C GLU A 522 -3.83 -13.83 -9.23
N THR A 523 -3.56 -15.05 -8.80
CA THR A 523 -4.24 -15.71 -7.68
C THR A 523 -3.22 -16.16 -6.65
N SER A 524 -3.60 -16.09 -5.36
CA SER A 524 -2.71 -16.37 -4.23
C SER A 524 -3.47 -17.02 -3.07
N PRO A 525 -3.78 -18.33 -3.14
CA PRO A 525 -4.20 -19.09 -1.97
C PRO A 525 -3.06 -19.21 -0.94
N SER A 526 -3.41 -19.13 0.34
CA SER A 526 -2.46 -19.23 1.45
C SER A 526 -3.08 -19.91 2.68
N ALA A 527 -2.25 -20.55 3.48
CA ALA A 527 -2.63 -21.13 4.75
C ALA A 527 -1.53 -20.84 5.79
N LYS A 528 -1.92 -20.30 6.93
CA LYS A 528 -1.07 -20.09 8.09
C LYS A 528 -1.69 -20.81 9.28
N TYR A 529 -0.88 -21.50 10.07
CA TYR A 529 -1.30 -22.07 11.34
C TYR A 529 -0.22 -21.90 12.39
N GLU A 530 -0.65 -21.73 13.64
CA GLU A 530 0.24 -21.54 14.77
C GLU A 530 -0.37 -22.16 16.04
N VAL A 531 0.49 -22.77 16.83
CA VAL A 531 0.14 -23.37 18.13
C VAL A 531 1.07 -22.74 19.17
N SER A 532 0.47 -22.23 20.24
CA SER A 532 1.19 -21.68 21.40
C SER A 532 0.96 -22.56 22.63
N VAL A 533 2.04 -23.01 23.21
CA VAL A 533 2.03 -23.92 24.36
C VAL A 533 2.79 -23.28 25.53
N PRO A 534 2.17 -23.05 26.68
CA PRO A 534 2.87 -22.59 27.87
C PRO A 534 3.78 -23.71 28.39
N VAL A 535 5.02 -23.36 28.72
CA VAL A 535 6.01 -24.30 29.24
C VAL A 535 6.61 -23.79 30.56
N LYS A 536 6.95 -24.71 31.46
CA LYS A 536 7.56 -24.37 32.75
C LYS A 536 9.08 -24.35 32.60
N MET A 537 9.66 -23.28 32.04
CA MET A 537 11.11 -23.16 31.83
C MET A 537 11.70 -22.01 32.65
N PHE A 538 11.07 -20.85 32.65
CA PHE A 538 11.46 -19.66 33.42
C PHE A 538 10.24 -19.12 34.17
N LYS A 539 10.25 -17.86 34.56
CA LYS A 539 9.16 -17.26 35.31
C LYS A 539 7.81 -17.37 34.55
N LYS A 540 7.84 -17.13 33.23
CA LYS A 540 6.77 -17.40 32.28
C LYS A 540 7.40 -17.72 30.93
N SER A 541 7.04 -18.82 30.33
CA SER A 541 7.55 -19.25 29.02
C SER A 541 6.42 -19.80 28.16
N GLU A 542 6.51 -19.51 26.88
CA GLU A 542 5.61 -20.00 25.85
C GLU A 542 6.43 -20.46 24.65
N VAL A 543 6.14 -21.62 24.13
CA VAL A 543 6.68 -22.10 22.85
C VAL A 543 5.60 -21.95 21.81
N LYS A 544 5.91 -21.23 20.73
CA LYS A 544 5.04 -21.09 19.56
C LYS A 544 5.69 -21.78 18.37
N PHE A 545 4.95 -22.61 17.68
CA PHE A 545 5.38 -23.23 16.43
C PHE A 545 4.23 -23.26 15.44
N GLY A 546 4.57 -23.37 14.16
CA GLY A 546 3.57 -23.34 13.11
C GLY A 546 4.16 -23.37 11.71
N GLY A 547 3.29 -23.15 10.74
CA GLY A 547 3.66 -23.16 9.34
C GLY A 547 2.93 -22.11 8.51
N PHE A 548 3.47 -21.87 7.32
CA PHE A 548 2.90 -21.00 6.32
C PHE A 548 3.10 -21.62 4.93
N HIS A 549 2.03 -21.71 4.18
CA HIS A 549 2.01 -22.22 2.82
C HIS A 549 1.34 -21.18 1.91
N GLN A 550 1.94 -20.90 0.77
CA GLN A 550 1.38 -20.00 -0.23
C GLN A 550 1.71 -20.52 -1.63
N VAL A 551 0.74 -20.45 -2.53
CA VAL A 551 0.95 -20.64 -3.96
C VAL A 551 0.50 -19.37 -4.66
N ARG A 552 1.35 -18.83 -5.55
CA ARG A 552 0.98 -17.69 -6.41
C ARG A 552 1.03 -18.16 -7.86
N THR A 553 0.05 -17.75 -8.64
CA THR A 553 0.01 -17.99 -10.10
C THR A 553 -0.30 -16.67 -10.77
N ARG A 554 0.50 -16.29 -11.78
CA ARG A 554 0.34 -15.05 -12.53
C ARG A 554 0.38 -15.31 -14.01
N THR A 555 -0.51 -14.66 -14.76
CA THR A 555 -0.45 -14.51 -16.21
C THR A 555 -0.39 -13.03 -16.55
N PHE A 556 0.46 -12.70 -17.50
CA PHE A 556 0.56 -11.37 -18.08
C PHE A 556 0.58 -11.49 -19.60
N ASN A 557 -0.29 -10.74 -20.25
CA ASN A 557 -0.38 -10.67 -21.71
C ASN A 557 -0.41 -9.21 -22.13
N ALA A 558 0.32 -8.87 -23.20
CA ALA A 558 0.28 -7.56 -23.80
C ALA A 558 0.19 -7.64 -25.32
N ARG A 559 -0.33 -6.57 -25.93
CA ARG A 559 -0.35 -6.38 -27.38
C ARG A 559 0.09 -4.96 -27.74
N ASN A 560 0.89 -4.84 -28.78
CA ASN A 560 1.49 -3.63 -29.26
C ASN A 560 1.07 -3.35 -30.71
N PHE A 561 0.57 -2.14 -31.00
CA PHE A 561 0.21 -1.68 -32.34
C PHE A 561 0.88 -0.34 -32.60
N LEU A 562 1.77 -0.29 -33.60
CA LEU A 562 2.47 0.92 -34.00
C LEU A 562 1.88 1.50 -35.26
N PHE A 563 1.70 2.81 -35.32
CA PHE A 563 1.45 3.49 -36.58
C PHE A 563 2.73 3.49 -37.43
N THR A 564 2.56 3.16 -38.69
CA THR A 564 3.63 3.05 -39.68
C THR A 564 3.12 3.44 -41.04
N TYR A 565 3.99 3.41 -42.02
CA TYR A 565 3.72 3.55 -43.45
C TYR A 565 4.56 2.54 -44.26
N ASP A 566 4.21 2.33 -45.52
CA ASP A 566 4.98 1.49 -46.43
C ASP A 566 5.98 2.37 -47.22
N ASN A 567 7.28 2.18 -47.00
CA ASN A 567 8.34 2.96 -47.67
C ASN A 567 8.24 2.92 -49.21
N ASN A 568 7.70 1.82 -49.78
CA ASN A 568 7.60 1.67 -51.23
C ASN A 568 6.40 2.39 -51.84
N ASN A 569 5.38 2.67 -51.04
CA ASN A 569 4.11 3.22 -51.50
C ASN A 569 3.80 4.60 -50.88
N LEU A 570 4.65 5.11 -49.97
CA LEU A 570 4.43 6.38 -49.32
C LEU A 570 4.34 7.55 -50.31
N ASP A 571 3.30 8.35 -50.19
CA ASP A 571 3.21 9.66 -50.84
C ASP A 571 3.79 10.74 -49.91
N PRO A 572 5.03 11.27 -50.20
CA PRO A 572 5.65 12.25 -49.30
C PRO A 572 4.88 13.56 -49.21
N SER A 573 4.16 13.97 -50.29
CA SER A 573 3.36 15.21 -50.26
C SER A 573 2.16 15.07 -49.35
N ARG A 574 1.44 13.97 -49.42
CA ARG A 574 0.34 13.66 -48.51
C ARG A 574 0.80 13.44 -47.07
N TYR A 575 1.99 12.78 -46.90
CA TYR A 575 2.57 12.58 -45.57
C TYR A 575 2.82 13.90 -44.86
N ASN A 576 3.45 14.86 -45.56
CA ASN A 576 3.74 16.17 -44.99
C ASN A 576 2.47 16.94 -44.63
N VAL A 577 1.40 16.83 -45.41
CA VAL A 577 0.11 17.49 -45.11
C VAL A 577 -0.60 16.78 -43.96
N ALA A 578 -0.71 15.44 -44.00
CA ALA A 578 -1.39 14.63 -43.00
C ALA A 578 -0.65 14.66 -41.66
N GLY A 579 0.66 14.56 -41.65
CA GLY A 579 1.50 14.56 -40.46
C GLY A 579 1.49 15.88 -39.68
N LEU A 580 1.14 16.99 -40.33
CA LEU A 580 0.96 18.30 -39.67
C LEU A 580 -0.44 18.49 -39.09
N GLN A 581 -1.39 17.58 -39.33
CA GLN A 581 -2.74 17.67 -38.78
C GLN A 581 -2.74 17.48 -37.26
N GLY A 582 -3.81 17.96 -36.64
CA GLY A 582 -3.98 17.84 -35.19
C GLY A 582 -4.25 16.40 -34.71
N PRO A 583 -4.21 16.16 -33.37
CA PRO A 583 -4.42 14.84 -32.78
C PRO A 583 -5.78 14.20 -33.09
N ASP A 584 -6.77 14.98 -33.51
CA ASP A 584 -8.11 14.50 -33.90
C ASP A 584 -8.18 13.95 -35.33
N SER A 585 -7.26 14.34 -36.20
CA SER A 585 -7.38 14.14 -37.64
C SER A 585 -6.18 13.46 -38.27
N VAL A 586 -4.99 13.50 -37.66
CA VAL A 586 -3.77 12.89 -38.22
C VAL A 586 -3.94 11.44 -38.66
N PHE A 587 -4.66 10.64 -37.91
CA PHE A 587 -5.03 9.26 -38.23
C PHE A 587 -6.52 9.12 -38.55
N GLY A 588 -7.14 10.17 -39.10
CA GLY A 588 -8.51 10.11 -39.60
C GLY A 588 -8.66 9.10 -40.74
N ALA A 589 -9.89 8.69 -41.05
CA ALA A 589 -10.17 7.66 -42.05
C ALA A 589 -9.58 7.97 -43.45
N SER A 590 -9.48 9.25 -43.83
CA SER A 590 -8.87 9.71 -45.09
C SER A 590 -7.34 9.56 -45.14
N ASN A 591 -6.70 9.36 -44.00
CA ASN A 591 -5.26 9.21 -43.86
C ASN A 591 -4.86 7.74 -43.57
N ILE A 592 -5.83 6.81 -43.60
CA ILE A 592 -5.62 5.37 -43.38
C ILE A 592 -5.75 4.65 -44.73
N ASP A 593 -4.63 4.53 -45.45
CA ASP A 593 -4.57 3.85 -46.76
C ASP A 593 -3.16 3.34 -47.05
N SER A 594 -2.94 2.75 -48.24
CA SER A 594 -1.69 2.13 -48.65
C SER A 594 -0.57 3.15 -48.98
N SER A 595 -0.91 4.42 -49.16
CA SER A 595 0.05 5.50 -49.49
C SER A 595 0.33 6.42 -48.28
N LEU A 596 -0.31 6.17 -47.13
CA LEU A 596 -0.12 6.95 -45.90
C LEU A 596 0.09 6.05 -44.70
N PHE A 597 -0.87 6.07 -43.74
CA PHE A 597 -0.72 5.48 -42.40
C PHE A 597 -1.57 4.21 -42.23
N PHE A 598 -1.04 3.27 -41.48
CA PHE A 598 -1.77 2.13 -40.96
C PHE A 598 -1.09 1.63 -39.67
N GLN A 599 -1.77 0.79 -38.90
CA GLN A 599 -1.21 0.17 -37.70
C GLN A 599 -0.69 -1.23 -38.03
N ARG A 600 0.51 -1.53 -37.54
CA ARG A 600 1.12 -2.87 -37.59
C ARG A 600 1.23 -3.43 -36.17
N GLU A 601 0.86 -4.66 -35.98
CA GLU A 601 1.09 -5.35 -34.72
C GLU A 601 2.56 -5.75 -34.57
N THR A 602 3.18 -5.29 -33.49
CA THR A 602 4.59 -5.55 -33.18
C THR A 602 4.77 -6.37 -31.92
N THR A 603 3.69 -7.01 -31.45
CA THR A 603 3.70 -7.87 -30.26
C THR A 603 4.69 -9.00 -30.44
N GLN A 604 5.60 -9.19 -29.48
CA GLN A 604 6.58 -10.25 -29.42
C GLN A 604 6.15 -11.34 -28.43
N GLY A 605 6.72 -12.53 -28.54
CA GLY A 605 6.50 -13.60 -27.53
C GLY A 605 6.95 -13.17 -26.13
N SER A 606 7.97 -12.29 -26.05
CA SER A 606 8.44 -11.70 -24.81
C SER A 606 7.46 -10.74 -24.11
N ASP A 607 6.41 -10.27 -24.83
CA ASP A 607 5.41 -9.37 -24.27
C ASP A 607 4.36 -10.09 -23.41
N SER A 608 4.53 -11.39 -23.23
CA SER A 608 3.67 -12.23 -22.40
C SER A 608 4.50 -13.18 -21.54
N TYR A 609 4.02 -13.49 -20.35
CA TYR A 609 4.63 -14.51 -19.50
C TYR A 609 3.60 -15.18 -18.59
N THR A 610 3.92 -16.42 -18.21
CA THR A 610 3.25 -17.13 -17.13
C THR A 610 4.24 -17.36 -15.99
N ALA A 611 3.79 -17.25 -14.77
CA ALA A 611 4.64 -17.43 -13.61
C ALA A 611 3.92 -18.08 -12.45
N SER A 612 4.67 -18.82 -11.63
CA SER A 612 4.17 -19.37 -10.38
C SER A 612 5.25 -19.36 -9.30
N SER A 613 4.83 -19.26 -8.05
CA SER A 613 5.72 -19.48 -6.92
C SER A 613 5.02 -20.26 -5.82
N ARG A 614 5.83 -20.99 -5.04
CA ARG A 614 5.37 -21.74 -3.87
C ARG A 614 6.30 -21.45 -2.70
N ILE A 615 5.70 -21.11 -1.55
CA ILE A 615 6.39 -20.99 -0.26
C ILE A 615 5.88 -22.11 0.64
N ASN A 616 6.79 -22.87 1.23
CA ASN A 616 6.52 -23.78 2.34
C ASN A 616 7.43 -23.36 3.48
N ALA A 617 6.88 -22.98 4.62
CA ALA A 617 7.64 -22.50 5.75
C ALA A 617 7.16 -23.14 7.06
N GLY A 618 8.12 -23.39 7.95
CA GLY A 618 7.89 -23.78 9.32
C GLY A 618 8.70 -22.90 10.28
N PHE A 619 8.22 -22.72 11.49
CA PHE A 619 8.92 -21.93 12.50
C PHE A 619 8.75 -22.52 13.92
N VAL A 620 9.75 -22.22 14.76
CA VAL A 620 9.70 -22.41 16.21
C VAL A 620 10.18 -21.12 16.86
N MET A 621 9.42 -20.66 17.87
CA MET A 621 9.70 -19.45 18.62
C MET A 621 9.51 -19.71 20.12
N PHE A 622 10.47 -19.25 20.92
CA PHE A 622 10.45 -19.27 22.37
C PHE A 622 10.23 -17.85 22.88
N ASP A 623 9.23 -17.64 23.71
CA ASP A 623 8.96 -16.39 24.41
C ASP A 623 9.17 -16.62 25.91
N ASN A 624 10.26 -16.11 26.45
CA ASN A 624 10.73 -16.39 27.80
C ASN A 624 10.80 -15.11 28.63
N LYS A 625 9.94 -14.95 29.62
CA LYS A 625 10.12 -13.96 30.69
C LYS A 625 11.05 -14.57 31.74
N ILE A 626 12.34 -14.27 31.62
CA ILE A 626 13.39 -14.87 32.45
C ILE A 626 13.33 -14.27 33.85
N THR A 627 13.19 -12.95 33.95
CA THR A 627 12.98 -12.24 35.21
C THR A 627 11.74 -11.32 35.09
N ASN A 628 11.41 -10.57 36.14
CA ASN A 628 10.34 -9.57 36.05
C ASN A 628 10.62 -8.48 35.00
N ARG A 629 11.90 -8.16 34.79
CA ARG A 629 12.35 -7.06 33.91
C ARG A 629 12.99 -7.54 32.59
N PHE A 630 13.32 -8.83 32.45
CA PHE A 630 14.02 -9.34 31.29
C PHE A 630 13.19 -10.39 30.56
N ARG A 631 12.82 -10.10 29.31
CA ARG A 631 12.09 -10.98 28.40
C ARG A 631 12.90 -11.19 27.12
N MET A 632 13.02 -12.41 26.67
CA MET A 632 13.76 -12.81 25.49
C MET A 632 12.86 -13.64 24.57
N ILE A 633 12.76 -13.22 23.33
CA ILE A 633 12.01 -13.91 22.28
C ILE A 633 13.02 -14.31 21.20
N TRP A 634 13.14 -15.61 20.95
CA TRP A 634 14.11 -16.14 20.02
C TRP A 634 13.60 -17.38 19.29
N GLY A 635 14.22 -17.71 18.18
CA GLY A 635 13.90 -18.88 17.41
C GLY A 635 14.37 -18.80 15.98
N ALA A 636 13.82 -19.67 15.15
CA ALA A 636 14.17 -19.72 13.73
C ALA A 636 12.95 -20.08 12.88
N ARG A 637 13.00 -19.63 11.66
CA ARG A 637 12.09 -19.96 10.58
C ARG A 637 12.88 -20.61 9.45
N ILE A 638 12.32 -21.64 8.83
CA ILE A 638 12.84 -22.27 7.62
C ILE A 638 11.82 -22.02 6.51
N GLU A 639 12.27 -21.49 5.38
CA GLU A 639 11.44 -21.29 4.18
C GLU A 639 12.06 -22.02 2.98
N GLN A 640 11.28 -22.90 2.35
CA GLN A 640 11.55 -23.41 1.02
C GLN A 640 10.72 -22.61 0.03
N PHE A 641 11.38 -22.01 -0.94
CA PHE A 641 10.78 -21.21 -1.98
C PHE A 641 11.11 -21.77 -3.36
N ASN A 642 10.08 -22.03 -4.15
CA ASN A 642 10.21 -22.38 -5.56
C ASN A 642 9.56 -21.29 -6.40
N GLN A 643 10.22 -20.87 -7.50
CA GLN A 643 9.72 -19.86 -8.42
C GLN A 643 9.96 -20.31 -9.87
N ARG A 644 8.91 -20.17 -10.69
CA ARG A 644 8.94 -20.47 -12.12
C ARG A 644 8.44 -19.27 -12.91
N VAL A 645 9.13 -18.95 -14.00
CA VAL A 645 8.71 -17.93 -14.98
C VAL A 645 8.96 -18.49 -16.35
N SER A 646 7.94 -18.50 -17.19
CA SER A 646 8.03 -18.95 -18.59
C SER A 646 7.59 -17.81 -19.52
N SER A 647 8.43 -17.46 -20.47
CA SER A 647 8.21 -16.46 -21.50
C SER A 647 8.98 -16.87 -22.77
N GLU A 648 8.73 -16.19 -23.87
CA GLU A 648 9.42 -16.42 -25.15
C GLU A 648 10.17 -15.15 -25.54
N ALA A 649 11.50 -15.17 -25.52
CA ALA A 649 12.32 -14.06 -26.01
C ALA A 649 12.83 -14.43 -27.41
N ILE A 650 12.69 -13.51 -28.39
CA ILE A 650 13.10 -13.59 -29.80
C ILE A 650 13.79 -14.94 -30.17
N GLY A 651 12.98 -15.96 -30.48
CA GLY A 651 13.47 -17.30 -30.87
C GLY A 651 14.05 -18.17 -29.76
N LYS A 652 14.00 -17.75 -28.47
CA LYS A 652 14.46 -18.54 -27.32
C LYS A 652 13.43 -18.56 -26.21
N LYS A 653 13.02 -19.76 -25.81
CA LYS A 653 12.17 -19.92 -24.62
C LYS A 653 12.98 -19.61 -23.36
N VAL A 654 12.48 -18.67 -22.56
CA VAL A 654 12.98 -18.39 -21.21
C VAL A 654 12.14 -19.19 -20.23
N ASP A 655 12.76 -20.15 -19.57
CA ASP A 655 12.11 -21.01 -18.56
C ASP A 655 12.97 -21.04 -17.30
N ILE A 656 12.57 -20.25 -16.34
CA ILE A 656 13.27 -20.11 -15.04
C ILE A 656 12.57 -21.02 -14.04
N ASN A 657 13.33 -21.87 -13.37
CA ASN A 657 12.86 -22.71 -12.29
C ASN A 657 13.93 -22.75 -11.17
N LYS A 658 13.71 -21.93 -10.14
CA LYS A 658 14.67 -21.79 -9.01
C LYS A 658 14.03 -22.28 -7.72
N THR A 659 14.73 -23.14 -6.99
CA THR A 659 14.32 -23.60 -5.66
C THR A 659 15.42 -23.27 -4.67
N VAL A 660 15.06 -22.63 -3.55
CA VAL A 660 15.98 -22.20 -2.50
C VAL A 660 15.38 -22.50 -1.13
N THR A 661 16.21 -22.90 -0.20
CA THR A 661 15.84 -23.09 1.22
C THR A 661 16.69 -22.15 2.08
N ASP A 662 16.01 -21.37 2.93
CA ASP A 662 16.63 -20.37 3.81
C ASP A 662 16.33 -20.67 5.27
N VAL A 663 17.36 -20.54 6.13
CA VAL A 663 17.24 -20.57 7.59
C VAL A 663 17.36 -19.14 8.12
N LEU A 664 16.37 -18.70 8.86
CA LEU A 664 16.12 -17.29 9.22
C LEU A 664 16.00 -17.18 10.75
N PRO A 665 17.11 -17.00 11.47
CA PRO A 665 17.12 -16.83 12.92
C PRO A 665 16.62 -15.44 13.30
N SER A 666 16.02 -15.33 14.49
CA SER A 666 15.71 -14.04 15.11
C SER A 666 15.83 -14.09 16.63
N LEU A 667 16.19 -12.94 17.21
CA LEU A 667 16.34 -12.70 18.63
C LEU A 667 15.80 -11.30 18.94
N ASN A 668 14.87 -11.21 19.88
CA ASN A 668 14.37 -9.95 20.41
C ASN A 668 14.47 -9.97 21.93
N ILE A 669 15.11 -8.97 22.50
CA ILE A 669 15.32 -8.80 23.94
C ILE A 669 14.58 -7.53 24.38
N ILE A 670 13.84 -7.64 25.49
CA ILE A 670 13.17 -6.51 26.11
C ILE A 670 13.63 -6.45 27.57
N TYR A 671 14.20 -5.31 27.96
CA TYR A 671 14.60 -5.03 29.31
C TYR A 671 13.81 -3.83 29.86
N GLU A 672 12.98 -4.08 30.88
CA GLU A 672 12.23 -3.05 31.59
C GLU A 672 13.19 -2.29 32.54
N LEU A 673 13.75 -1.16 32.07
CA LEU A 673 14.68 -0.34 32.85
C LEU A 673 13.99 0.23 34.08
N THR A 674 12.75 0.75 33.89
CA THR A 674 11.83 1.17 34.93
C THR A 674 10.41 0.73 34.52
N GLU A 675 9.41 0.98 35.37
CA GLU A 675 7.99 0.70 35.06
C GLU A 675 7.52 1.42 33.77
N ASN A 676 8.15 2.56 33.44
CA ASN A 676 7.78 3.41 32.32
C ASN A 676 8.83 3.44 31.19
N GLN A 677 9.92 2.66 31.30
CA GLN A 677 10.99 2.67 30.30
C GLN A 677 11.40 1.28 29.89
N ASN A 678 11.49 1.05 28.59
CA ASN A 678 11.97 -0.18 28.00
C ASN A 678 13.22 0.08 27.16
N LEU A 679 14.17 -0.85 27.23
CA LEU A 679 15.22 -1.04 26.25
C LEU A 679 14.93 -2.28 25.44
N ARG A 680 15.01 -2.17 24.12
CA ARG A 680 14.86 -3.30 23.20
C ARG A 680 16.10 -3.47 22.36
N PHE A 681 16.51 -4.71 22.19
CA PHE A 681 17.51 -5.12 21.21
C PHE A 681 16.90 -6.19 20.31
N SER A 682 17.11 -6.07 19.00
CA SER A 682 16.63 -7.06 18.05
C SER A 682 17.70 -7.39 17.01
N TYR A 683 17.84 -8.67 16.73
CA TYR A 683 18.57 -9.20 15.58
C TYR A 683 17.66 -10.13 14.79
N SER A 684 17.64 -9.98 13.48
CA SER A 684 16.91 -10.92 12.62
C SER A 684 17.54 -11.00 11.23
N ARG A 685 17.52 -12.20 10.66
CA ARG A 685 17.80 -12.40 9.24
C ARG A 685 16.50 -12.47 8.46
N THR A 686 16.40 -11.63 7.44
CA THR A 686 15.28 -11.57 6.50
C THR A 686 15.82 -11.66 5.07
N LEU A 687 14.95 -11.59 4.09
CA LEU A 687 15.35 -11.67 2.68
C LEU A 687 14.47 -10.79 1.80
N SER A 688 14.89 -10.60 0.53
CA SER A 688 14.04 -10.04 -0.51
C SER A 688 14.22 -10.85 -1.79
N ARG A 689 13.11 -11.38 -2.32
CA ARG A 689 13.09 -12.20 -3.53
C ARG A 689 12.80 -11.33 -4.75
N PRO A 690 13.42 -11.62 -5.90
CA PRO A 690 13.01 -11.02 -7.15
C PRO A 690 11.55 -11.36 -7.48
N GLU A 691 10.82 -10.40 -8.08
CA GLU A 691 9.44 -10.58 -8.52
C GLU A 691 9.43 -11.20 -9.93
N PHE A 692 8.30 -11.81 -10.32
CA PHE A 692 8.13 -12.44 -11.62
C PHE A 692 8.52 -11.55 -12.80
N ARG A 693 8.11 -10.26 -12.72
CA ARG A 693 8.39 -9.27 -13.75
C ARG A 693 9.89 -8.98 -13.91
N GLU A 694 10.65 -9.03 -12.83
CA GLU A 694 12.09 -8.74 -12.84
C GLU A 694 12.90 -9.82 -13.54
N PHE A 695 12.33 -11.01 -13.70
CA PHE A 695 12.90 -12.10 -14.50
C PHE A 695 12.44 -12.07 -15.97
N ALA A 696 11.23 -11.59 -16.23
CA ALA A 696 10.61 -11.68 -17.54
C ALA A 696 11.34 -10.77 -18.56
N PRO A 697 11.65 -11.25 -19.77
CA PRO A 697 12.37 -10.49 -20.79
C PRO A 697 11.52 -9.40 -21.46
N LEU A 698 10.31 -9.18 -20.98
CA LEU A 698 9.39 -8.16 -21.45
C LEU A 698 10.01 -6.76 -21.38
N ALA A 699 9.94 -6.03 -22.48
CA ALA A 699 10.26 -4.60 -22.55
C ALA A 699 9.01 -3.79 -22.13
N PHE A 700 9.05 -3.20 -20.95
CA PHE A 700 7.94 -2.40 -20.41
C PHE A 700 8.25 -0.91 -20.52
N TYR A 701 7.33 -0.14 -21.12
CA TYR A 701 7.49 1.31 -21.22
C TYR A 701 7.02 1.99 -19.91
N GLU A 702 7.97 2.68 -19.27
CA GLU A 702 7.71 3.49 -18.06
C GLU A 702 7.49 4.95 -18.46
N VAL A 703 6.26 5.42 -18.33
CA VAL A 703 5.79 6.73 -18.79
C VAL A 703 6.52 7.88 -18.09
N ASN A 704 6.72 7.78 -16.76
CA ASN A 704 7.31 8.86 -15.97
C ASN A 704 8.79 9.08 -16.29
N TYR A 705 9.51 8.01 -16.64
CA TYR A 705 10.94 8.07 -17.00
C TYR A 705 11.19 8.11 -18.50
N ASN A 706 10.14 8.03 -19.33
CA ASN A 706 10.25 7.94 -20.78
C ASN A 706 11.28 6.87 -21.22
N SER A 707 11.21 5.68 -20.65
CA SER A 707 12.24 4.65 -20.76
C SER A 707 11.63 3.26 -20.80
N ILE A 708 12.46 2.27 -21.15
CA ILE A 708 12.09 0.86 -21.13
C ILE A 708 12.76 0.18 -19.94
N ILE A 709 12.01 -0.69 -19.27
CA ILE A 709 12.54 -1.56 -18.23
C ILE A 709 12.49 -3.00 -18.74
N ILE A 710 13.61 -3.72 -18.70
CA ILE A 710 13.74 -5.11 -19.15
C ILE A 710 14.16 -5.98 -17.97
N GLY A 711 13.55 -7.15 -17.81
CA GLY A 711 13.90 -8.11 -16.77
C GLY A 711 15.27 -8.77 -16.99
N ASN A 712 15.78 -9.41 -15.93
CA ASN A 712 17.05 -10.14 -15.92
C ASN A 712 16.85 -11.54 -15.29
N ASP A 713 17.08 -12.60 -16.06
CA ASP A 713 16.87 -14.00 -15.67
C ASP A 713 17.94 -14.53 -14.69
N THR A 714 19.05 -13.81 -14.52
CA THR A 714 20.17 -14.20 -13.65
C THR A 714 19.96 -13.85 -12.18
N LEU A 715 18.98 -13.01 -11.85
CA LEU A 715 18.76 -12.49 -10.50
C LEU A 715 18.69 -13.57 -9.43
N VAL A 716 19.26 -13.26 -8.27
CA VAL A 716 19.16 -14.07 -7.06
C VAL A 716 18.53 -13.26 -5.91
N ARG A 717 18.07 -13.95 -4.87
CA ARG A 717 17.51 -13.28 -3.69
C ARG A 717 18.56 -12.49 -2.92
N ALA A 718 18.17 -11.40 -2.31
CA ALA A 718 18.96 -10.71 -1.29
C ALA A 718 18.75 -11.36 0.08
N LEU A 719 19.81 -11.43 0.89
CA LEU A 719 19.75 -11.73 2.33
C LEU A 719 20.04 -10.46 3.11
N ILE A 720 19.31 -10.25 4.21
CA ILE A 720 19.39 -9.02 4.98
C ILE A 720 19.55 -9.35 6.46
N ASP A 721 20.67 -8.90 7.07
CA ASP A 721 20.87 -8.93 8.50
C ASP A 721 20.42 -7.58 9.09
N ASN A 722 19.50 -7.64 10.07
CA ASN A 722 18.88 -6.47 10.68
C ASN A 722 19.27 -6.41 12.15
N ILE A 723 19.73 -5.26 12.62
CA ILE A 723 20.04 -4.96 14.02
C ILE A 723 19.29 -3.70 14.42
N ASP A 724 18.56 -3.76 15.50
CA ASP A 724 17.78 -2.64 16.04
C ASP A 724 18.03 -2.49 17.53
N PHE A 725 18.16 -1.27 17.98
CA PHE A 725 18.15 -0.91 19.38
C PHE A 725 17.11 0.19 19.61
N LYS A 726 16.18 0.00 20.57
CA LYS A 726 15.12 0.99 20.84
C LYS A 726 15.04 1.30 22.34
N TRP A 727 15.09 2.57 22.69
CA TRP A 727 14.68 3.08 23.98
C TRP A 727 13.27 3.65 23.88
N GLU A 728 12.41 3.27 24.81
CA GLU A 728 11.02 3.74 24.89
C GLU A 728 10.76 4.28 26.29
N PHE A 729 10.13 5.45 26.33
CA PHE A 729 9.65 6.06 27.56
C PHE A 729 8.16 6.34 27.42
N PHE A 730 7.38 5.87 28.39
CA PHE A 730 5.93 6.01 28.46
C PHE A 730 5.57 6.85 29.70
N PRO A 731 5.52 8.20 29.60
CA PRO A 731 5.14 9.07 30.70
C PRO A 731 3.76 8.73 31.27
N SER A 732 2.81 8.31 30.39
CA SER A 732 1.49 7.79 30.74
C SER A 732 1.04 6.74 29.70
N ALA A 733 -0.12 6.13 29.90
CA ALA A 733 -0.70 5.13 28.98
C ALA A 733 -0.98 5.70 27.56
N ALA A 734 -1.12 7.02 27.43
CA ALA A 734 -1.41 7.72 26.18
C ALA A 734 -0.22 8.43 25.57
N GLN A 735 0.94 8.43 26.23
CA GLN A 735 2.13 9.21 25.86
C GLN A 735 3.31 8.27 25.57
N THR A 736 4.13 8.64 24.59
CA THR A 736 5.37 7.92 24.29
C THR A 736 6.44 8.85 23.75
N ILE A 737 7.68 8.57 24.12
CA ILE A 737 8.89 9.08 23.47
C ILE A 737 9.74 7.87 23.17
N SER A 738 10.22 7.74 21.95
CA SER A 738 11.12 6.64 21.61
C SER A 738 12.24 7.08 20.67
N ILE A 739 13.39 6.43 20.81
CA ILE A 739 14.56 6.61 19.96
C ILE A 739 14.99 5.22 19.52
N ASN A 740 15.10 5.01 18.20
CA ASN A 740 15.40 3.70 17.61
C ASN A 740 16.52 3.82 16.56
N PRO A 741 17.80 3.72 16.92
CA PRO A 741 18.86 3.47 15.96
C PRO A 741 18.75 2.06 15.38
N PHE A 742 19.06 1.92 14.09
CA PHE A 742 19.03 0.66 13.35
C PHE A 742 20.18 0.56 12.35
N TYR A 743 20.57 -0.68 12.04
CA TYR A 743 21.53 -1.02 11.01
C TYR A 743 21.06 -2.23 10.23
N LYS A 744 21.17 -2.18 8.89
CA LYS A 744 20.81 -3.26 7.98
C LYS A 744 21.94 -3.48 6.98
N ARG A 745 22.35 -4.74 6.82
CA ARG A 745 23.33 -5.17 5.83
C ARG A 745 22.66 -6.09 4.81
N PHE A 746 22.80 -5.76 3.55
CA PHE A 746 22.27 -6.53 2.44
C PHE A 746 23.40 -7.26 1.72
N THR A 747 23.15 -8.52 1.38
CA THR A 747 23.96 -9.32 0.49
C THR A 747 23.16 -9.60 -0.77
N ASN A 748 23.70 -9.30 -1.93
CA ASN A 748 23.05 -9.40 -3.24
C ASN A 748 21.71 -8.62 -3.37
N PRO A 749 21.60 -7.36 -2.91
CA PRO A 749 20.38 -6.58 -3.15
C PRO A 749 20.13 -6.44 -4.65
N VAL A 750 18.86 -6.43 -5.05
CA VAL A 750 18.47 -6.20 -6.45
C VAL A 750 18.28 -4.72 -6.65
N GLU A 751 19.05 -4.15 -7.59
CA GLU A 751 19.03 -2.74 -7.93
C GLU A 751 18.65 -2.55 -9.40
N MET A 752 17.98 -1.45 -9.69
CA MET A 752 17.69 -1.03 -11.05
C MET A 752 18.91 -0.26 -11.59
N ILE A 753 19.39 -0.69 -12.74
CA ILE A 753 20.56 -0.11 -13.41
C ILE A 753 20.18 0.47 -14.76
N VAL A 754 20.91 1.48 -15.22
CA VAL A 754 20.84 1.97 -16.60
C VAL A 754 21.64 1.04 -17.50
N VAL A 755 21.01 0.54 -18.57
CA VAL A 755 21.67 -0.22 -19.62
C VAL A 755 21.94 0.73 -20.77
N PRO A 756 23.19 0.91 -21.23
CA PRO A 756 23.51 1.78 -22.33
C PRO A 756 22.75 1.40 -23.61
N ASN A 757 22.10 2.37 -24.24
CA ASN A 757 21.45 2.25 -25.52
C ASN A 757 21.59 3.61 -26.22
N PRO A 758 22.01 3.65 -27.51
CA PRO A 758 22.24 4.92 -28.19
C PRO A 758 20.99 5.72 -28.50
N SER A 759 19.83 5.10 -28.55
CA SER A 759 18.58 5.74 -28.99
C SER A 759 17.68 6.24 -27.85
N PHE A 760 17.66 5.52 -26.71
CA PHE A 760 16.83 5.84 -25.57
C PHE A 760 17.37 5.16 -24.30
N ARG A 761 16.94 5.64 -23.13
CA ARG A 761 17.37 5.09 -21.86
C ARG A 761 16.65 3.77 -21.58
N ASN A 762 17.43 2.70 -21.36
CA ASN A 762 16.95 1.42 -20.90
C ASN A 762 17.34 1.21 -19.44
N PHE A 763 16.45 0.60 -18.70
CA PHE A 763 16.73 0.08 -17.36
C PHE A 763 16.65 -1.43 -17.35
N SER A 764 17.40 -2.02 -16.46
CA SER A 764 17.31 -3.45 -16.12
C SER A 764 17.57 -3.64 -14.64
N TYR A 765 17.50 -4.87 -14.17
CA TYR A 765 17.75 -5.24 -12.80
C TYR A 765 19.06 -6.01 -12.68
N GLN A 766 19.82 -5.75 -11.61
CA GLN A 766 21.05 -6.46 -11.30
C GLN A 766 21.21 -6.65 -9.80
N ASN A 767 21.81 -7.77 -9.37
CA ASN A 767 22.25 -7.88 -7.99
C ASN A 767 23.52 -7.06 -7.77
N ALA A 768 23.47 -6.10 -6.84
CA ALA A 768 24.66 -5.45 -6.32
C ALA A 768 25.39 -6.40 -5.34
N SER A 769 26.68 -6.17 -5.08
CA SER A 769 27.44 -7.03 -4.15
C SER A 769 26.96 -6.89 -2.72
N SER A 770 26.72 -5.66 -2.29
CA SER A 770 26.21 -5.36 -0.95
C SER A 770 25.52 -3.99 -0.91
N ALA A 771 24.71 -3.81 0.12
CA ALA A 771 24.22 -2.48 0.50
C ALA A 771 24.15 -2.39 2.03
N GLU A 772 24.20 -1.16 2.53
CA GLU A 772 24.05 -0.86 3.95
C GLU A 772 23.03 0.25 4.14
N ASN A 773 22.24 0.13 5.22
CA ASN A 773 21.25 1.15 5.58
C ASN A 773 21.32 1.36 7.10
N ILE A 774 21.77 2.54 7.51
CA ILE A 774 21.89 2.94 8.91
C ILE A 774 21.03 4.17 9.17
N GLY A 775 20.37 4.21 10.31
CA GLY A 775 19.56 5.38 10.65
C GLY A 775 19.12 5.42 12.09
N VAL A 776 18.43 6.50 12.43
CA VAL A 776 17.78 6.69 13.71
C VAL A 776 16.36 7.21 13.49
N GLU A 777 15.40 6.63 14.21
CA GLU A 777 14.01 7.08 14.25
C GLU A 777 13.71 7.67 15.64
N ILE A 778 13.05 8.80 15.66
CA ILE A 778 12.54 9.46 16.88
C ILE A 778 11.03 9.59 16.73
N GLU A 779 10.30 9.09 17.71
CA GLU A 779 8.83 9.19 17.75
C GLU A 779 8.42 9.82 19.08
N THR A 780 7.51 10.79 19.01
CA THR A 780 7.00 11.53 20.16
C THR A 780 5.49 11.65 20.06
N ARG A 781 4.81 11.29 21.14
CA ARG A 781 3.40 11.58 21.37
C ARG A 781 3.24 12.06 22.81
N LEU A 782 2.92 13.34 22.99
CA LEU A 782 2.82 13.98 24.30
C LEU A 782 1.51 14.75 24.41
N LEU A 783 0.83 14.59 25.53
CA LEU A 783 -0.26 15.47 25.94
C LEU A 783 0.34 16.75 26.50
N LEU A 784 -0.12 17.90 26.01
CA LEU A 784 0.47 19.19 26.39
C LEU A 784 -0.11 19.76 27.71
N ILE A 785 -0.87 18.97 28.47
CA ILE A 785 -1.44 19.35 29.77
C ILE A 785 -0.36 19.82 30.77
N GLY A 786 0.87 19.37 30.63
CA GLY A 786 2.00 19.85 31.45
C GLY A 786 2.32 21.32 31.26
N LEU A 787 2.06 21.85 30.06
CA LEU A 787 2.25 23.30 29.76
C LEU A 787 1.20 24.14 30.46
N ASP A 788 -0.03 23.67 30.62
CA ASP A 788 -1.05 24.37 31.39
C ASP A 788 -0.69 24.50 32.86
N LYS A 789 -0.07 23.47 33.45
CA LYS A 789 0.43 23.51 34.83
C LYS A 789 1.57 24.50 34.98
N LEU A 790 2.42 24.68 33.99
CA LEU A 790 3.52 25.67 33.99
C LEU A 790 3.03 27.10 33.73
N ALA A 791 2.06 27.26 32.82
CA ALA A 791 1.56 28.57 32.39
C ALA A 791 0.34 29.06 33.19
N GLY A 792 -0.24 28.24 34.11
CA GLY A 792 -1.44 28.58 34.84
C GLY A 792 -2.69 28.73 33.95
N THR A 793 -2.74 28.03 32.84
CA THR A 793 -3.81 28.09 31.83
C THR A 793 -4.56 26.74 31.66
N ASN A 794 -5.62 26.71 30.86
CA ASN A 794 -6.34 25.52 30.49
C ASN A 794 -6.46 25.36 28.96
N ILE A 795 -5.53 25.95 28.20
CA ILE A 795 -5.54 26.01 26.75
C ILE A 795 -5.02 24.70 26.12
N PHE A 796 -4.01 24.10 26.75
CA PHE A 796 -3.24 22.99 26.20
C PHE A 796 -3.73 21.61 26.67
N LYS A 797 -4.68 21.51 27.59
CA LYS A 797 -5.12 20.26 28.21
C LYS A 797 -5.63 19.21 27.22
N ASP A 798 -6.26 19.66 26.13
CA ASP A 798 -6.84 18.81 25.09
C ASP A 798 -5.94 18.70 23.83
N MET A 799 -4.72 19.25 23.91
CA MET A 799 -3.77 19.22 22.81
C MET A 799 -2.81 18.05 22.94
N THR A 800 -2.60 17.35 21.82
CA THR A 800 -1.60 16.28 21.71
C THR A 800 -0.57 16.65 20.66
N LEU A 801 0.70 16.65 21.04
CA LEU A 801 1.83 16.79 20.12
C LEU A 801 2.19 15.42 19.55
N TYR A 802 2.11 15.30 18.23
CA TYR A 802 2.64 14.16 17.48
C TYR A 802 3.85 14.62 16.69
N GLY A 803 4.95 13.89 16.81
CA GLY A 803 6.14 14.15 16.02
C GLY A 803 6.85 12.84 15.69
N ASN A 804 7.36 12.72 14.48
CA ASN A 804 8.29 11.68 14.10
C ASN A 804 9.37 12.24 13.18
N LEU A 805 10.59 11.73 13.37
CA LEU A 805 11.77 12.09 12.58
C LEU A 805 12.53 10.80 12.28
N ALA A 806 12.94 10.62 11.04
CA ALA A 806 13.84 9.54 10.63
C ALA A 806 15.03 10.13 9.86
N LEU A 807 16.24 9.90 10.36
CA LEU A 807 17.49 10.23 9.70
C LEU A 807 18.10 8.94 9.19
N ILE A 808 18.33 8.84 7.89
CA ILE A 808 18.72 7.60 7.23
C ILE A 808 19.86 7.88 6.26
N ASN A 809 20.87 7.01 6.29
CA ASN A 809 21.95 6.96 5.31
C ASN A 809 21.98 5.58 4.67
N SER A 810 21.91 5.52 3.35
CA SER A 810 21.94 4.28 2.57
C SER A 810 23.06 4.32 1.55
N GLN A 811 23.79 3.22 1.43
CA GLN A 811 24.88 3.05 0.47
C GLN A 811 24.73 1.72 -0.26
N VAL A 812 24.96 1.70 -1.57
CA VAL A 812 24.96 0.50 -2.41
C VAL A 812 26.33 0.35 -3.06
N ASN A 813 26.92 -0.83 -2.96
CA ASN A 813 28.18 -1.19 -3.61
C ASN A 813 27.87 -1.99 -4.88
N LEU A 814 27.97 -1.31 -6.03
CA LEU A 814 27.89 -1.96 -7.33
C LEU A 814 29.28 -2.56 -7.65
N THR A 815 29.40 -3.88 -7.76
CA THR A 815 30.62 -4.51 -8.25
C THR A 815 30.80 -4.20 -9.72
N ASN A 816 32.03 -3.95 -10.13
CA ASN A 816 32.45 -3.73 -11.50
C ASN A 816 32.04 -4.90 -12.41
N SER A 817 30.86 -4.86 -12.98
CA SER A 817 30.54 -5.57 -14.19
C SER A 817 30.75 -4.61 -15.35
N GLY A 818 31.98 -4.52 -15.86
CA GLY A 818 32.34 -4.05 -17.20
C GLY A 818 31.86 -2.69 -17.74
N ALA A 819 31.01 -1.98 -17.04
CA ALA A 819 30.56 -0.63 -17.39
C ALA A 819 30.82 0.24 -16.16
N GLY A 820 31.71 1.21 -16.27
CA GLY A 820 32.27 2.08 -15.22
C GLY A 820 31.27 2.81 -14.30
N LEU A 821 30.46 2.08 -13.52
CA LEU A 821 29.51 2.64 -12.58
C LEU A 821 30.16 2.70 -11.19
N SER A 822 30.50 3.90 -10.80
CA SER A 822 31.03 4.26 -9.48
C SER A 822 29.95 4.15 -8.36
N LYS A 823 30.41 4.08 -7.12
CA LYS A 823 29.62 4.16 -5.88
C LYS A 823 28.52 5.25 -5.97
N ARG A 824 27.28 4.85 -5.69
CA ARG A 824 26.20 5.78 -5.36
C ARG A 824 26.08 5.92 -3.85
#